data_21241566898872270e59dd561a2fc4af
#
_entry.id   21241566898872270e59dd561a2fc4af
#
_cell.length_a   1.000
_cell.length_b   1.000
_cell.length_c   1.000
_cell.angle_alpha   90.00
_cell.angle_beta   90.00
_cell.angle_gamma   90.00
#
_symmetry.space_group_name_H-M   'P 1'
#
loop_
_entity.id
_entity.type
_entity.pdbx_description
1 polymer ?
#
loop_
_entity_poly.entity_id
_entity_poly.type
_entity_poly.pdbx_seq_one_letter_code
_entity_poly.pdbx_strand_id
1 'polypeptide(L)'
;MSKLIEALNRLQSVRAEELVSPPPFSLNVSPPAAPEPVPSHPSGSKSSSKKQPSAEEGPRFNLPLSDWLSILQSEYLTSFVREGGGAVKVGVFPHEEGLKACQRELESLAKREAYVLAKVDARFTKVHMVERLFQKIAKQVDWDELAYRFVLRLLEENGYQIPASRKEFSLRQVATLNERKEPMLRRDVQTWVEKTIEGDAGLCREFRMAMIQLCMAQLDAGDSDRVLATAVKEWLCGDLRLVSGVKKALIYQKVSRHNARYMLSSLTRWLRLTGQGGLILSLDISRYFQKKEAATADGSLSFSSSATMDLFELLRQFIDSADEMEGLLMVVLAPQEFLTDARRGVDRYEALKLRVWDDIRPKYRQNPLASLVRIQDQRETKAAGTRNSPWPKSQSLVPDSEARRVIEGLRAGVPNRHVVSALGCLQPEVEGRFRRLLDATQQNITSGPCPRGMVIEGEFGSGKSHILEFLQNLALEANFICSRIVISKETPLYHPVRLYYSAIESALIPNKRGEVFSEIAGECDVWTPRYKNLVEWVNNPDSQIDARFAATLMLYERLSSDMELGHRMTRFWTGDPIGIGDLKKYLQEAGFGERFTFGKVSAAELALQRFQFSARLMQAAGYAGWILLIDEAELIGRYSVSQRAKSYAEVARLMNLDGGPTLPGLGTVLALTNNFREEVLEKKGDKVKLLQKLRAKNTDADRVLADKAEKGMGLLQSQRIPIGHPSSSIIQDAHRTIRALHLKGHGWHMWENATDGQAQIVPGTSMRKYVKSWVTHWDSLRFYPGEECAIETSTWNPSYIEEEDIQEDEDSGSSHESSGADASVSAMGSSSDGTELISTGIPADPAPSAP
;
A
#
# COMPACT_ATOMS: atom_id res chain seq x y z
N MET A 1 -8.38 1.73 -33.01
CA MET A 1 -8.45 3.18 -32.73
C MET A 1 -9.56 3.86 -33.55
N SER A 2 -9.55 3.81 -34.92
CA SER A 2 -10.56 4.50 -35.74
C SER A 2 -12.02 4.06 -35.47
N LYS A 3 -12.29 2.76 -35.29
CA LYS A 3 -13.64 2.23 -35.01
C LYS A 3 -14.15 2.55 -33.61
N LEU A 4 -13.25 2.84 -32.65
CA LEU A 4 -13.61 3.21 -31.28
C LEU A 4 -14.04 4.68 -31.20
N ILE A 5 -13.39 5.54 -31.99
CA ILE A 5 -13.73 6.96 -32.10
C ILE A 5 -15.07 7.14 -32.81
N GLU A 6 -15.38 6.30 -33.79
CA GLU A 6 -16.67 6.32 -34.49
C GLU A 6 -17.83 5.85 -33.62
N ALA A 7 -17.60 4.89 -32.70
CA ALA A 7 -18.57 4.44 -31.71
C ALA A 7 -18.83 5.49 -30.61
N LEU A 8 -17.82 6.21 -30.19
CA LEU A 8 -17.94 7.31 -29.21
C LEU A 8 -18.71 8.52 -29.82
N ASN A 9 -18.47 8.84 -31.06
CA ASN A 9 -19.19 9.92 -31.75
C ASN A 9 -20.67 9.58 -32.00
N ARG A 10 -21.02 8.33 -32.23
CA ARG A 10 -22.43 7.88 -32.34
C ARG A 10 -23.15 7.92 -30.98
N LEU A 11 -22.48 7.69 -29.87
CA LEU A 11 -23.07 7.82 -28.53
C LEU A 11 -23.29 9.28 -28.09
N GLN A 12 -22.52 10.22 -28.64
CA GLN A 12 -22.69 11.64 -28.37
C GLN A 12 -23.83 12.27 -29.22
N SER A 13 -24.10 11.77 -30.43
CA SER A 13 -25.20 12.28 -31.26
C SER A 13 -26.59 11.83 -30.80
N VAL A 14 -26.71 10.67 -30.15
CA VAL A 14 -27.98 10.19 -29.59
C VAL A 14 -28.39 10.97 -28.32
N ARG A 15 -27.45 11.67 -27.68
CA ARG A 15 -27.70 12.45 -26.44
C ARG A 15 -28.22 13.86 -26.70
N ALA A 16 -28.27 14.30 -27.94
CA ALA A 16 -28.65 15.68 -28.31
C ALA A 16 -30.12 15.84 -28.72
N GLU A 17 -30.90 14.75 -28.92
CA GLU A 17 -32.26 14.83 -29.43
C GLU A 17 -33.40 14.63 -28.40
N GLU A 18 -33.10 14.41 -27.11
CA GLU A 18 -34.13 14.21 -26.06
C GLU A 18 -34.20 15.33 -25.01
N LEU A 19 -34.13 16.57 -25.40
CA LEU A 19 -34.42 17.70 -24.48
C LEU A 19 -35.60 18.52 -24.98
N VAL A 20 -36.81 17.98 -24.78
CA VAL A 20 -38.07 18.75 -24.82
C VAL A 20 -38.56 18.96 -23.39
N SER A 21 -38.66 20.22 -23.00
CA SER A 21 -39.08 20.66 -21.68
C SER A 21 -40.60 20.47 -21.46
N PRO A 22 -41.07 20.02 -20.29
CA PRO A 22 -42.46 20.11 -19.91
C PRO A 22 -42.79 21.45 -19.19
N PRO A 23 -44.09 21.90 -19.23
CA PRO A 23 -44.49 23.24 -18.74
C PRO A 23 -44.58 23.32 -17.21
N PRO A 24 -44.65 24.52 -16.62
CA PRO A 24 -44.59 24.72 -15.19
C PRO A 24 -45.93 24.47 -14.46
N PHE A 25 -45.90 23.61 -13.45
CA PHE A 25 -47.00 23.45 -12.47
C PHE A 25 -46.72 24.33 -11.26
N SER A 26 -47.67 25.24 -11.00
CA SER A 26 -47.76 26.05 -9.79
C SER A 26 -48.52 25.29 -8.70
N LEU A 27 -47.93 25.04 -7.56
CA LEU A 27 -48.62 24.62 -6.33
C LEU A 27 -48.34 25.63 -5.20
N ASN A 28 -49.42 26.31 -4.82
CA ASN A 28 -49.52 27.07 -3.58
C ASN A 28 -49.55 26.14 -2.39
N VAL A 29 -48.56 26.25 -1.48
CA VAL A 29 -48.61 25.63 -0.15
C VAL A 29 -48.25 26.70 0.88
N SER A 30 -49.25 26.98 1.78
CA SER A 30 -49.10 27.85 2.95
C SER A 30 -48.15 27.23 4.01
N PRO A 31 -47.42 28.04 4.80
CA PRO A 31 -46.48 27.56 5.80
C PRO A 31 -47.17 27.05 7.07
N PRO A 32 -46.69 26.00 7.73
CA PRO A 32 -47.20 25.54 9.02
C PRO A 32 -46.65 26.38 10.19
N ALA A 33 -47.50 26.49 11.21
CA ALA A 33 -47.39 27.29 12.42
C ALA A 33 -46.22 26.80 13.35
N ALA A 34 -45.65 27.74 14.11
CA ALA A 34 -44.60 27.51 15.10
C ALA A 34 -45.09 26.71 16.32
N PRO A 35 -44.27 25.87 16.94
CA PRO A 35 -44.65 25.16 18.17
C PRO A 35 -44.42 26.02 19.43
N GLU A 36 -45.33 25.86 20.39
CA GLU A 36 -45.34 26.54 21.71
C GLU A 36 -44.20 26.04 22.67
N PRO A 37 -43.83 26.80 23.67
CA PRO A 37 -42.73 26.49 24.58
C PRO A 37 -43.15 25.53 25.71
N VAL A 38 -42.24 24.56 26.00
CA VAL A 38 -42.37 23.58 27.09
C VAL A 38 -41.80 24.16 28.41
N PRO A 39 -42.40 23.89 29.57
CA PRO A 39 -42.01 24.49 30.84
C PRO A 39 -40.80 23.86 31.50
N SER A 40 -40.03 24.66 32.21
CA SER A 40 -38.86 24.35 33.01
C SER A 40 -39.17 23.50 34.26
N HIS A 41 -38.35 22.48 34.54
CA HIS A 41 -38.33 21.71 35.78
C HIS A 41 -37.08 21.95 36.59
N PRO A 42 -37.14 21.84 37.90
CA PRO A 42 -36.08 22.27 38.79
C PRO A 42 -35.00 21.22 39.10
N SER A 43 -33.86 21.76 39.53
CA SER A 43 -32.66 21.09 40.00
C SER A 43 -32.87 20.11 41.18
N GLY A 44 -32.21 18.91 41.06
CA GLY A 44 -32.14 17.98 42.22
C GLY A 44 -31.14 16.83 42.00
N SER A 45 -30.07 16.89 42.79
CA SER A 45 -29.26 15.81 43.31
C SER A 45 -28.33 14.96 42.39
N LYS A 46 -27.03 15.11 42.68
CA LYS A 46 -25.93 14.23 42.24
C LYS A 46 -26.11 12.82 42.81
N SER A 47 -26.21 11.81 41.96
CA SER A 47 -25.89 10.44 42.34
C SER A 47 -24.97 9.84 41.25
N SER A 48 -23.78 9.44 41.68
CA SER A 48 -22.80 8.73 40.90
C SER A 48 -23.33 7.33 40.55
N SER A 49 -23.88 7.13 39.41
CA SER A 49 -24.16 5.81 38.86
C SER A 49 -23.07 5.41 37.85
N LYS A 50 -22.26 4.42 38.25
CA LYS A 50 -21.44 3.64 37.34
C LYS A 50 -22.30 3.18 36.17
N LYS A 51 -22.05 3.67 34.97
CA LYS A 51 -22.63 3.12 33.75
C LYS A 51 -22.12 1.68 33.60
N GLN A 52 -22.98 0.73 33.89
CA GLN A 52 -22.87 -0.62 33.38
C GLN A 52 -22.96 -0.57 31.85
N PRO A 53 -22.19 -1.37 31.11
CA PRO A 53 -22.36 -1.49 29.66
C PRO A 53 -23.74 -2.09 29.39
N SER A 54 -24.54 -1.43 28.58
CA SER A 54 -25.85 -1.89 28.12
C SER A 54 -25.69 -3.17 27.31
N ALA A 55 -25.93 -4.30 27.94
CA ALA A 55 -26.07 -5.59 27.29
C ALA A 55 -27.49 -5.67 26.71
N GLU A 56 -27.62 -5.40 25.41
CA GLU A 56 -28.67 -5.94 24.54
C GLU A 56 -28.11 -6.10 23.13
N GLU A 57 -27.14 -7.00 22.99
CA GLU A 57 -26.86 -7.61 21.69
C GLU A 57 -27.66 -8.91 21.63
N GLY A 58 -28.79 -8.91 20.92
CA GLY A 58 -29.54 -10.11 20.60
C GLY A 58 -28.67 -11.16 19.90
N PRO A 59 -29.07 -12.44 19.81
CA PRO A 59 -28.24 -13.49 19.25
C PRO A 59 -27.79 -13.15 17.84
N ARG A 60 -26.53 -12.76 17.70
CA ARG A 60 -25.91 -12.51 16.40
C ARG A 60 -25.78 -13.85 15.71
N PHE A 61 -26.38 -13.98 14.53
CA PHE A 61 -26.26 -15.19 13.73
C PHE A 61 -24.83 -15.31 13.21
N ASN A 62 -24.00 -16.12 13.87
CA ASN A 62 -22.68 -16.48 13.40
C ASN A 62 -22.78 -17.46 12.22
N LEU A 63 -21.81 -17.42 11.31
CA LEU A 63 -21.80 -18.31 10.14
C LEU A 63 -21.10 -19.64 10.47
N PRO A 64 -21.70 -20.81 10.12
CA PRO A 64 -21.00 -22.09 10.25
C PRO A 64 -19.70 -22.10 9.45
N LEU A 65 -18.64 -22.70 10.00
CA LEU A 65 -17.33 -22.78 9.35
C LEU A 65 -17.40 -23.46 7.97
N SER A 66 -18.17 -24.57 7.87
CA SER A 66 -18.39 -25.29 6.62
C SER A 66 -18.96 -24.40 5.50
N ASP A 67 -19.91 -23.57 5.87
CA ASP A 67 -20.60 -22.68 4.93
C ASP A 67 -19.65 -21.56 4.46
N TRP A 68 -18.90 -20.96 5.39
CA TRP A 68 -17.92 -19.94 5.03
C TRP A 68 -16.83 -20.49 4.09
N LEU A 69 -16.30 -21.67 4.39
CA LEU A 69 -15.29 -22.32 3.54
C LEU A 69 -15.84 -22.70 2.15
N SER A 70 -17.10 -23.15 2.08
CA SER A 70 -17.78 -23.42 0.80
C SER A 70 -17.90 -22.15 -0.04
N ILE A 71 -18.19 -21.02 0.58
CA ILE A 71 -18.26 -19.70 -0.08
C ILE A 71 -16.89 -19.21 -0.50
N LEU A 72 -15.85 -19.36 0.36
CA LEU A 72 -14.49 -19.03 -0.04
C LEU A 72 -14.06 -19.85 -1.25
N GLN A 73 -14.43 -21.13 -1.33
CA GLN A 73 -14.17 -21.96 -2.48
C GLN A 73 -14.91 -21.47 -3.72
N SER A 74 -16.25 -21.38 -3.66
CA SER A 74 -17.07 -21.08 -4.82
C SER A 74 -16.93 -19.67 -5.34
N GLU A 75 -16.80 -18.69 -4.43
CA GLU A 75 -16.77 -17.27 -4.80
C GLU A 75 -15.35 -16.76 -5.07
N TYR A 76 -14.32 -17.30 -4.42
CA TYR A 76 -12.97 -16.77 -4.53
C TYR A 76 -12.02 -17.72 -5.26
N LEU A 77 -11.91 -18.98 -4.86
CA LEU A 77 -10.85 -19.87 -5.35
C LEU A 77 -11.13 -20.44 -6.75
N THR A 78 -12.39 -20.74 -7.08
CA THR A 78 -12.73 -21.31 -8.39
C THR A 78 -12.62 -20.33 -9.56
N SER A 79 -12.82 -19.03 -9.31
CA SER A 79 -12.82 -17.99 -10.36
C SER A 79 -11.99 -16.78 -9.98
N PHE A 80 -12.47 -15.94 -9.07
CA PHE A 80 -11.96 -14.59 -8.84
C PHE A 80 -10.45 -14.50 -8.58
N VAL A 81 -9.91 -15.31 -7.65
CA VAL A 81 -8.48 -15.31 -7.32
C VAL A 81 -7.66 -15.94 -8.44
N ARG A 82 -8.18 -17.01 -9.06
CA ARG A 82 -7.56 -17.66 -10.21
C ARG A 82 -7.41 -16.72 -11.41
N GLU A 83 -8.38 -15.84 -11.61
CA GLU A 83 -8.37 -14.82 -12.67
C GLU A 83 -7.56 -13.56 -12.29
N GLY A 84 -6.88 -13.60 -11.14
CA GLY A 84 -5.98 -12.56 -10.68
C GLY A 84 -6.62 -11.54 -9.74
N GLY A 85 -7.77 -11.83 -9.17
CA GLY A 85 -8.32 -11.05 -8.07
C GLY A 85 -7.52 -11.24 -6.80
N GLY A 86 -7.50 -10.23 -5.93
CA GLY A 86 -6.94 -10.28 -4.58
C GLY A 86 -8.02 -10.02 -3.54
N ALA A 87 -8.01 -10.76 -2.42
CA ALA A 87 -8.97 -10.56 -1.34
C ALA A 87 -8.36 -10.82 0.03
N VAL A 88 -8.78 -10.02 1.02
CA VAL A 88 -8.44 -10.18 2.43
C VAL A 88 -9.73 -10.42 3.21
N LYS A 89 -9.80 -11.53 3.95
CA LYS A 89 -10.96 -11.93 4.75
C LYS A 89 -10.53 -12.20 6.19
N VAL A 90 -11.25 -11.65 7.16
CA VAL A 90 -11.00 -11.83 8.58
C VAL A 90 -12.07 -12.75 9.16
N GLY A 91 -11.67 -13.94 9.61
CA GLY A 91 -12.51 -14.86 10.37
C GLY A 91 -12.28 -14.68 11.87
N VAL A 92 -13.33 -14.38 12.62
CA VAL A 92 -13.27 -14.28 14.08
C VAL A 92 -13.82 -15.55 14.70
N PHE A 93 -13.00 -16.21 15.52
CA PHE A 93 -13.25 -17.49 16.10
C PHE A 93 -13.46 -17.37 17.61
N PRO A 94 -14.51 -17.97 18.17
CA PRO A 94 -14.74 -17.97 19.64
C PRO A 94 -13.71 -18.82 20.39
N HIS A 95 -13.17 -19.88 19.75
CA HIS A 95 -12.23 -20.81 20.36
C HIS A 95 -11.09 -21.24 19.40
N GLU A 96 -9.93 -21.56 19.98
CA GLU A 96 -8.74 -22.00 19.24
C GLU A 96 -8.96 -23.28 18.41
N GLU A 97 -9.86 -24.16 18.85
CA GLU A 97 -10.22 -25.38 18.11
C GLU A 97 -10.83 -25.08 16.73
N GLY A 98 -11.73 -24.09 16.65
CA GLY A 98 -12.33 -23.64 15.40
C GLY A 98 -11.30 -23.07 14.45
N LEU A 99 -10.32 -22.31 14.98
CA LEU A 99 -9.23 -21.75 14.21
C LEU A 99 -8.34 -22.85 13.60
N LYS A 100 -7.96 -23.86 14.40
CA LYS A 100 -7.18 -25.03 13.94
C LYS A 100 -7.96 -25.87 12.91
N ALA A 101 -9.29 -25.99 13.07
CA ALA A 101 -10.14 -26.65 12.11
C ALA A 101 -10.15 -25.89 10.78
N CYS A 102 -10.30 -24.56 10.80
CA CYS A 102 -10.22 -23.73 9.60
C CYS A 102 -8.90 -23.89 8.86
N GLN A 103 -7.77 -23.92 9.57
CA GLN A 103 -6.45 -24.12 8.95
C GLN A 103 -6.33 -25.48 8.24
N ARG A 104 -6.88 -26.54 8.81
CA ARG A 104 -6.88 -27.88 8.19
C ARG A 104 -7.73 -27.93 6.93
N GLU A 105 -8.92 -27.35 7.00
CA GLU A 105 -9.81 -27.31 5.84
C GLU A 105 -9.25 -26.43 4.71
N LEU A 106 -8.62 -25.27 5.02
CA LEU A 106 -7.91 -24.46 4.02
C LEU A 106 -6.79 -25.24 3.32
N GLU A 107 -6.11 -26.18 4.03
CA GLU A 107 -5.11 -27.03 3.40
C GLU A 107 -5.75 -28.01 2.41
N SER A 108 -6.90 -28.61 2.77
CA SER A 108 -7.64 -29.48 1.88
C SER A 108 -8.14 -28.73 0.64
N LEU A 109 -8.64 -27.50 0.84
CA LEU A 109 -9.08 -26.61 -0.25
C LEU A 109 -7.93 -26.24 -1.19
N ALA A 110 -6.78 -25.83 -0.63
CA ALA A 110 -5.62 -25.45 -1.42
C ALA A 110 -5.14 -26.59 -2.34
N LYS A 111 -5.08 -27.81 -1.81
CA LYS A 111 -4.70 -29.00 -2.58
C LYS A 111 -5.70 -29.30 -3.70
N ARG A 112 -7.01 -29.22 -3.39
CA ARG A 112 -8.08 -29.51 -4.35
C ARG A 112 -8.14 -28.51 -5.50
N GLU A 113 -7.93 -27.22 -5.18
CA GLU A 113 -8.02 -26.12 -6.14
C GLU A 113 -6.68 -25.73 -6.77
N ALA A 114 -5.60 -26.48 -6.50
CA ALA A 114 -4.24 -26.24 -7.02
C ALA A 114 -3.69 -24.85 -6.66
N TYR A 115 -3.84 -24.46 -5.38
CA TYR A 115 -3.23 -23.26 -4.81
C TYR A 115 -2.01 -23.60 -3.95
N VAL A 116 -1.06 -22.69 -3.86
CA VAL A 116 -0.02 -22.76 -2.84
C VAL A 116 -0.60 -22.22 -1.54
N LEU A 117 -0.46 -22.98 -0.45
CA LEU A 117 -0.87 -22.55 0.88
C LEU A 117 0.36 -22.17 1.71
N ALA A 118 0.37 -20.94 2.24
CA ALA A 118 1.31 -20.52 3.26
C ALA A 118 0.59 -20.32 4.60
N LYS A 119 1.08 -21.02 5.64
CA LYS A 119 0.57 -20.88 7.02
C LYS A 119 1.55 -20.06 7.84
N VAL A 120 1.08 -18.94 8.38
CA VAL A 120 1.87 -18.06 9.24
C VAL A 120 1.20 -17.91 10.58
N ASP A 121 1.93 -18.30 11.63
CA ASP A 121 1.49 -18.24 13.01
C ASP A 121 2.30 -17.16 13.75
N ALA A 122 1.60 -16.19 14.33
CA ALA A 122 2.19 -15.12 15.10
C ALA A 122 2.95 -15.59 16.36
N ARG A 123 2.72 -16.82 16.84
CA ARG A 123 3.53 -17.38 17.92
C ARG A 123 5.02 -17.43 17.59
N PHE A 124 5.37 -17.64 16.33
CA PHE A 124 6.74 -17.86 15.86
C PHE A 124 7.21 -16.81 14.85
N THR A 125 6.34 -15.88 14.43
CA THR A 125 6.66 -14.90 13.40
C THR A 125 6.16 -13.52 13.80
N LYS A 126 7.03 -12.50 13.70
CA LYS A 126 6.65 -11.09 13.85
C LYS A 126 5.90 -10.63 12.60
N VAL A 127 4.60 -10.90 12.56
CA VAL A 127 3.75 -10.65 11.38
C VAL A 127 3.68 -9.16 11.01
N HIS A 128 3.72 -8.26 11.99
CA HIS A 128 3.73 -6.80 11.75
C HIS A 128 4.98 -6.32 10.98
N MET A 129 5.99 -7.18 10.81
CA MET A 129 7.17 -6.91 9.99
C MET A 129 7.02 -7.63 8.64
N VAL A 130 6.70 -6.89 7.58
CA VAL A 130 6.36 -7.45 6.25
C VAL A 130 7.48 -8.32 5.67
N GLU A 131 8.75 -7.97 5.94
CA GLU A 131 9.90 -8.79 5.51
C GLU A 131 9.93 -10.15 6.22
N ARG A 132 9.55 -10.22 7.49
CA ARG A 132 9.45 -11.49 8.23
C ARG A 132 8.29 -12.34 7.75
N LEU A 133 7.17 -11.67 7.43
CA LEU A 133 6.01 -12.31 6.82
C LEU A 133 6.40 -12.94 5.47
N PHE A 134 7.03 -12.17 4.58
CA PHE A 134 7.48 -12.68 3.28
C PHE A 134 8.46 -13.85 3.43
N GLN A 135 9.50 -13.72 4.28
CA GLN A 135 10.48 -14.78 4.53
C GLN A 135 9.82 -16.07 5.03
N LYS A 136 8.80 -15.96 5.90
CA LYS A 136 8.07 -17.15 6.40
C LYS A 136 7.23 -17.80 5.31
N ILE A 137 6.65 -17.02 4.39
CA ILE A 137 5.94 -17.52 3.21
C ILE A 137 6.94 -18.20 2.27
N ALA A 138 8.05 -17.54 1.95
CA ALA A 138 9.08 -18.03 1.03
C ALA A 138 9.68 -19.39 1.43
N LYS A 139 9.78 -19.67 2.74
CA LYS A 139 10.22 -20.96 3.29
C LYS A 139 9.25 -22.12 3.03
N GLN A 140 8.01 -21.82 2.65
CA GLN A 140 6.97 -22.81 2.39
C GLN A 140 6.72 -23.01 0.89
N VAL A 141 7.45 -22.30 0.03
CA VAL A 141 7.35 -22.37 -1.43
C VAL A 141 8.39 -23.34 -1.97
N ASP A 142 7.99 -24.27 -2.82
CA ASP A 142 8.91 -25.12 -3.59
C ASP A 142 9.39 -24.35 -4.84
N TRP A 143 10.47 -23.61 -4.66
CA TRP A 143 11.05 -22.76 -5.70
C TRP A 143 11.55 -23.56 -6.91
N ASP A 144 12.08 -24.76 -6.68
CA ASP A 144 12.59 -25.61 -7.76
C ASP A 144 11.46 -26.17 -8.61
N GLU A 145 10.35 -26.56 -7.98
CA GLU A 145 9.16 -27.02 -8.71
C GLU A 145 8.54 -25.91 -9.55
N LEU A 146 8.45 -24.68 -8.99
CA LEU A 146 7.89 -23.55 -9.74
C LEU A 146 8.78 -23.17 -10.93
N ALA A 147 10.10 -23.08 -10.73
CA ALA A 147 11.03 -22.79 -11.80
C ALA A 147 10.99 -23.85 -12.91
N TYR A 148 10.94 -25.12 -12.53
CA TYR A 148 10.78 -26.22 -13.45
C TYR A 148 9.48 -26.13 -14.28
N ARG A 149 8.34 -25.88 -13.64
CA ARG A 149 7.05 -25.73 -14.33
C ARG A 149 7.06 -24.54 -15.31
N PHE A 150 7.71 -23.46 -14.94
CA PHE A 150 7.84 -22.30 -15.83
C PHE A 150 8.63 -22.64 -17.09
N VAL A 151 9.76 -23.34 -16.94
CA VAL A 151 10.59 -23.82 -18.08
C VAL A 151 9.81 -24.78 -18.96
N LEU A 152 9.07 -25.74 -18.37
CA LEU A 152 8.22 -26.66 -19.14
C LEU A 152 7.19 -25.93 -19.96
N ARG A 153 6.48 -24.97 -19.34
CA ARG A 153 5.49 -24.16 -20.02
C ARG A 153 6.08 -23.42 -21.24
N LEU A 154 7.27 -22.83 -21.09
CA LEU A 154 7.93 -22.15 -22.20
C LEU A 154 8.32 -23.12 -23.34
N LEU A 155 8.75 -24.33 -23.02
CA LEU A 155 9.01 -25.36 -24.02
C LEU A 155 7.75 -25.78 -24.76
N GLU A 156 6.64 -26.00 -24.05
CA GLU A 156 5.33 -26.34 -24.64
C GLU A 156 4.80 -25.22 -25.54
N GLU A 157 4.84 -23.98 -25.07
CA GLU A 157 4.40 -22.78 -25.83
C GLU A 157 5.19 -22.61 -27.14
N ASN A 158 6.46 -23.06 -27.16
CA ASN A 158 7.30 -23.06 -28.35
C ASN A 158 7.26 -24.37 -29.16
N GLY A 159 6.31 -25.24 -28.85
CA GLY A 159 6.02 -26.45 -29.63
C GLY A 159 6.98 -27.62 -29.42
N TYR A 160 7.75 -27.64 -28.33
CA TYR A 160 8.66 -28.73 -28.02
C TYR A 160 7.97 -29.90 -27.32
N GLN A 161 8.29 -31.10 -27.71
CA GLN A 161 7.89 -32.34 -27.02
C GLN A 161 8.73 -32.50 -25.76
N ILE A 162 8.08 -32.84 -24.63
CA ILE A 162 8.71 -32.97 -23.33
C ILE A 162 8.60 -34.39 -22.80
N PRO A 163 9.59 -34.89 -22.08
CA PRO A 163 9.52 -36.20 -21.40
C PRO A 163 8.37 -36.22 -20.38
N ALA A 164 7.65 -37.33 -20.28
CA ALA A 164 6.49 -37.48 -19.40
C ALA A 164 6.84 -37.45 -17.89
N SER A 165 8.08 -37.72 -17.51
CA SER A 165 8.55 -37.79 -16.13
C SER A 165 9.59 -36.74 -15.81
N ARG A 166 9.45 -36.03 -14.66
CA ARG A 166 10.47 -35.10 -14.15
C ARG A 166 11.84 -35.74 -13.97
N LYS A 167 11.89 -37.04 -13.60
CA LYS A 167 13.17 -37.80 -13.43
C LYS A 167 13.93 -37.98 -14.73
N GLU A 168 13.21 -37.98 -15.85
CA GLU A 168 13.76 -38.13 -17.20
C GLU A 168 14.00 -36.77 -17.86
N PHE A 169 13.58 -35.66 -17.23
CA PHE A 169 13.77 -34.34 -17.79
C PHE A 169 15.23 -33.92 -17.73
N SER A 170 15.82 -33.82 -18.91
CA SER A 170 17.08 -33.10 -19.14
C SER A 170 16.97 -32.35 -20.44
N LEU A 171 17.68 -31.23 -20.58
CA LEU A 171 17.67 -30.47 -21.81
C LEU A 171 18.19 -31.26 -23.00
N ARG A 172 19.12 -32.18 -22.75
CA ARG A 172 19.65 -33.12 -23.73
C ARG A 172 18.54 -34.08 -24.26
N GLN A 173 17.70 -34.59 -23.39
CA GLN A 173 16.58 -35.47 -23.81
C GLN A 173 15.54 -34.67 -24.60
N VAL A 174 15.17 -33.49 -24.14
CA VAL A 174 14.25 -32.60 -24.90
C VAL A 174 14.83 -32.31 -26.29
N ALA A 175 16.12 -31.98 -26.39
CA ALA A 175 16.79 -31.74 -27.64
C ALA A 175 16.77 -32.98 -28.57
N THR A 176 17.02 -34.18 -28.01
CA THR A 176 16.95 -35.44 -28.77
C THR A 176 15.55 -35.75 -29.27
N LEU A 177 14.51 -35.58 -28.43
CA LEU A 177 13.10 -35.82 -28.81
C LEU A 177 12.64 -34.89 -29.94
N ASN A 178 13.23 -33.70 -30.04
CA ASN A 178 12.84 -32.69 -31.01
C ASN A 178 13.85 -32.50 -32.14
N GLU A 179 14.79 -33.44 -32.32
CA GLU A 179 15.84 -33.42 -33.35
C GLU A 179 16.64 -32.10 -33.40
N ARG A 180 16.91 -31.52 -32.25
CA ARG A 180 17.66 -30.26 -32.10
C ARG A 180 19.02 -30.50 -31.42
N LYS A 181 19.95 -29.57 -31.61
CA LYS A 181 21.23 -29.55 -30.88
C LYS A 181 21.03 -28.96 -29.49
N GLU A 182 21.45 -29.67 -28.44
CA GLU A 182 21.31 -29.18 -27.06
C GLU A 182 21.83 -27.74 -26.81
N PRO A 183 23.03 -27.33 -27.30
CA PRO A 183 23.51 -25.96 -27.07
C PRO A 183 22.62 -24.88 -27.70
N MET A 184 21.97 -25.17 -28.84
CA MET A 184 21.03 -24.24 -29.47
C MET A 184 19.75 -24.14 -28.65
N LEU A 185 19.18 -25.27 -28.25
CA LEU A 185 17.99 -25.30 -27.41
C LEU A 185 18.24 -24.59 -26.07
N ARG A 186 19.40 -24.77 -25.46
CA ARG A 186 19.79 -24.09 -24.21
C ARG A 186 19.77 -22.57 -24.39
N ARG A 187 20.35 -22.08 -25.47
CA ARG A 187 20.34 -20.64 -25.77
C ARG A 187 18.93 -20.10 -26.05
N ASP A 188 18.12 -20.87 -26.78
CA ASP A 188 16.75 -20.50 -27.08
C ASP A 188 15.93 -20.40 -25.79
N VAL A 189 15.97 -21.42 -24.94
CA VAL A 189 15.28 -21.43 -23.63
C VAL A 189 15.78 -20.29 -22.72
N GLN A 190 17.08 -20.05 -22.66
CA GLN A 190 17.63 -18.92 -21.90
C GLN A 190 17.04 -17.60 -22.42
N THR A 191 17.02 -17.36 -23.72
CA THR A 191 16.46 -16.16 -24.32
C THR A 191 14.96 -16.02 -24.02
N TRP A 192 14.19 -17.12 -24.05
CA TRP A 192 12.77 -17.08 -23.74
C TRP A 192 12.52 -16.77 -22.25
N VAL A 193 13.27 -17.40 -21.35
CA VAL A 193 13.19 -17.14 -19.91
C VAL A 193 13.50 -15.67 -19.62
N GLU A 194 14.65 -15.16 -20.10
CA GLU A 194 15.06 -13.78 -19.91
C GLU A 194 13.99 -12.82 -20.48
N LYS A 195 13.61 -12.98 -21.72
CA LYS A 195 12.62 -12.10 -22.39
C LYS A 195 11.26 -12.11 -21.69
N THR A 196 10.78 -13.28 -21.24
CA THR A 196 9.46 -13.39 -20.60
C THR A 196 9.47 -12.80 -19.20
N ILE A 197 10.52 -13.06 -18.42
CA ILE A 197 10.63 -12.59 -17.04
C ILE A 197 10.98 -11.09 -17.00
N GLU A 198 11.93 -10.62 -17.82
CA GLU A 198 12.29 -9.20 -17.89
C GLU A 198 11.17 -8.34 -18.45
N GLY A 199 10.41 -8.87 -19.42
CA GLY A 199 9.25 -8.18 -20.01
C GLY A 199 8.02 -8.12 -19.11
N ASP A 200 7.99 -8.87 -17.97
CA ASP A 200 6.85 -8.83 -17.05
C ASP A 200 6.97 -7.67 -16.07
N ALA A 201 6.25 -6.58 -16.36
CA ALA A 201 6.19 -5.39 -15.52
C ALA A 201 5.55 -5.61 -14.13
N GLY A 202 4.86 -6.75 -13.91
CA GLY A 202 4.27 -7.13 -12.62
C GLY A 202 5.27 -7.73 -11.62
N LEU A 203 6.51 -8.04 -12.06
CA LEU A 203 7.57 -8.57 -11.24
C LEU A 203 8.58 -7.46 -10.92
N CYS A 204 8.97 -7.29 -9.65
CA CYS A 204 10.04 -6.35 -9.30
C CYS A 204 11.41 -6.89 -9.72
N ARG A 205 12.40 -6.00 -9.90
CA ARG A 205 13.72 -6.31 -10.47
C ARG A 205 14.43 -7.44 -9.74
N GLU A 206 14.54 -7.37 -8.42
CA GLU A 206 15.25 -8.39 -7.63
C GLU A 206 14.59 -9.76 -7.76
N PHE A 207 13.25 -9.79 -7.83
CA PHE A 207 12.51 -11.03 -8.03
C PHE A 207 12.73 -11.59 -9.45
N ARG A 208 12.72 -10.73 -10.48
CA ARG A 208 13.06 -11.13 -11.86
C ARG A 208 14.43 -11.81 -11.92
N MET A 209 15.45 -11.16 -11.35
CA MET A 209 16.80 -11.70 -11.33
C MET A 209 16.89 -13.04 -10.58
N ALA A 210 16.20 -13.16 -9.44
CA ALA A 210 16.14 -14.41 -8.70
C ALA A 210 15.49 -15.54 -9.51
N MET A 211 14.35 -15.28 -10.15
CA MET A 211 13.64 -16.31 -10.94
C MET A 211 14.40 -16.73 -12.19
N ILE A 212 15.08 -15.83 -12.89
CA ILE A 212 15.98 -16.19 -14.01
C ILE A 212 17.01 -17.19 -13.54
N GLN A 213 17.69 -16.93 -12.41
CA GLN A 213 18.72 -17.85 -11.89
C GLN A 213 18.15 -19.22 -11.50
N LEU A 214 16.97 -19.23 -10.88
CA LEU A 214 16.32 -20.49 -10.51
C LEU A 214 15.87 -21.29 -11.73
N CYS A 215 15.40 -20.63 -12.80
CA CYS A 215 15.05 -21.28 -14.06
C CYS A 215 16.30 -21.82 -14.79
N MET A 216 17.39 -21.04 -14.82
CA MET A 216 18.65 -21.49 -15.41
C MET A 216 19.21 -22.73 -14.70
N ALA A 217 19.06 -22.82 -13.39
CA ALA A 217 19.48 -23.97 -12.61
C ALA A 217 18.70 -25.26 -12.92
N GLN A 218 17.52 -25.16 -13.56
CA GLN A 218 16.76 -26.34 -14.02
C GLN A 218 17.25 -26.89 -15.38
N LEU A 219 18.17 -26.20 -16.07
CA LEU A 219 18.66 -26.54 -17.40
C LEU A 219 19.98 -27.33 -17.38
N ASP A 220 20.06 -28.41 -16.61
CA ASP A 220 21.30 -29.21 -16.44
C ASP A 220 22.50 -28.32 -16.03
N ALA A 221 22.30 -27.52 -15.02
CA ALA A 221 23.26 -26.54 -14.55
C ALA A 221 24.52 -27.18 -13.98
N GLY A 222 25.65 -26.53 -14.21
CA GLY A 222 26.92 -26.89 -13.57
C GLY A 222 26.89 -26.63 -12.05
N ASP A 223 27.91 -27.12 -11.33
CA ASP A 223 27.97 -26.96 -9.87
C ASP A 223 27.92 -25.49 -9.42
N SER A 224 28.49 -24.57 -10.21
CA SER A 224 28.43 -23.12 -9.95
C SER A 224 27.00 -22.57 -9.93
N ASP A 225 26.16 -22.97 -10.89
CA ASP A 225 24.80 -22.47 -11.03
C ASP A 225 23.90 -23.05 -9.94
N ARG A 226 24.12 -24.29 -9.54
CA ARG A 226 23.42 -24.93 -8.41
C ARG A 226 23.75 -24.24 -7.08
N VAL A 227 25.01 -23.89 -6.85
CA VAL A 227 25.44 -23.13 -5.65
C VAL A 227 24.78 -21.76 -5.64
N LEU A 228 24.75 -21.07 -6.79
CA LEU A 228 24.09 -19.75 -6.90
C LEU A 228 22.58 -19.86 -6.68
N ALA A 229 21.91 -20.85 -7.25
CA ALA A 229 20.48 -21.08 -7.04
C ALA A 229 20.16 -21.37 -5.56
N THR A 230 21.04 -22.12 -4.87
CA THR A 230 20.89 -22.37 -3.43
C THR A 230 21.01 -21.06 -2.64
N ALA A 231 22.01 -20.24 -2.94
CA ALA A 231 22.18 -18.94 -2.31
C ALA A 231 20.97 -17.99 -2.57
N VAL A 232 20.39 -18.03 -3.78
CA VAL A 232 19.17 -17.29 -4.11
C VAL A 232 17.97 -17.75 -3.27
N LYS A 233 17.79 -19.07 -3.07
CA LYS A 233 16.74 -19.60 -2.19
C LYS A 233 16.96 -19.19 -0.74
N GLU A 234 18.17 -19.25 -0.23
CA GLU A 234 18.50 -18.75 1.12
C GLU A 234 18.24 -17.24 1.25
N TRP A 235 18.51 -16.47 0.20
CA TRP A 235 18.20 -15.04 0.15
C TRP A 235 16.68 -14.78 0.22
N LEU A 236 15.87 -15.49 -0.57
CA LEU A 236 14.40 -15.39 -0.53
C LEU A 236 13.86 -15.76 0.86
N CYS A 237 14.41 -16.78 1.48
CA CYS A 237 14.03 -17.25 2.82
C CYS A 237 14.56 -16.38 3.97
N GLY A 238 15.47 -15.44 3.68
CA GLY A 238 16.11 -14.58 4.69
C GLY A 238 17.18 -15.28 5.52
N ASP A 239 17.65 -16.44 5.09
CA ASP A 239 18.69 -17.24 5.77
C ASP A 239 20.11 -16.90 5.31
N LEU A 240 20.24 -16.19 4.18
CA LEU A 240 21.53 -15.79 3.63
C LEU A 240 22.25 -14.78 4.55
N ARG A 241 23.45 -15.16 5.02
CA ARG A 241 24.25 -14.30 5.92
C ARG A 241 24.80 -13.08 5.21
N LEU A 242 25.42 -13.26 4.05
CA LEU A 242 26.10 -12.22 3.28
C LEU A 242 25.51 -12.11 1.87
N VAL A 243 25.11 -10.91 1.47
CA VAL A 243 24.58 -10.61 0.12
C VAL A 243 25.58 -10.91 -0.99
N SER A 244 26.90 -10.96 -0.69
CA SER A 244 27.93 -11.33 -1.65
C SER A 244 27.69 -12.67 -2.33
N GLY A 245 27.00 -13.63 -1.67
CA GLY A 245 26.64 -14.92 -2.24
C GLY A 245 25.69 -14.85 -3.44
N VAL A 246 24.91 -13.79 -3.56
CA VAL A 246 23.93 -13.59 -4.65
C VAL A 246 24.28 -12.45 -5.60
N LYS A 247 25.44 -11.81 -5.46
CA LYS A 247 25.88 -10.74 -6.36
C LYS A 247 25.99 -11.18 -7.81
N LYS A 248 26.41 -12.42 -8.06
CA LYS A 248 26.46 -12.99 -9.41
C LYS A 248 25.07 -13.12 -10.06
N ALA A 249 24.02 -13.20 -9.25
CA ALA A 249 22.64 -13.12 -9.70
C ALA A 249 22.12 -11.68 -9.85
N LEU A 250 22.98 -10.68 -9.81
CA LEU A 250 22.64 -9.24 -9.88
C LEU A 250 21.71 -8.78 -8.75
N ILE A 251 21.78 -9.44 -7.58
CA ILE A 251 21.02 -9.11 -6.38
C ILE A 251 21.98 -8.49 -5.36
N TYR A 252 21.73 -7.23 -4.98
CA TYR A 252 22.64 -6.43 -4.15
C TYR A 252 22.10 -6.04 -2.79
N GLN A 253 20.83 -6.33 -2.54
CA GLN A 253 20.17 -5.99 -1.27
C GLN A 253 19.44 -7.21 -0.67
N LYS A 254 19.28 -7.21 0.66
CA LYS A 254 18.45 -8.20 1.35
C LYS A 254 16.97 -7.86 1.16
N VAL A 255 16.12 -8.88 1.33
CA VAL A 255 14.69 -8.63 1.50
C VAL A 255 14.49 -7.89 2.81
N SER A 256 13.98 -6.67 2.72
CA SER A 256 13.78 -5.71 3.80
C SER A 256 12.34 -5.18 3.79
N ARG A 257 11.96 -4.37 4.78
CA ARG A 257 10.62 -3.75 4.81
C ARG A 257 10.28 -2.95 3.55
N HIS A 258 11.30 -2.37 2.88
CA HIS A 258 11.10 -1.50 1.72
C HIS A 258 10.72 -2.26 0.44
N ASN A 259 11.23 -3.48 0.26
CA ASN A 259 10.98 -4.28 -0.95
C ASN A 259 10.11 -5.53 -0.73
N ALA A 260 9.90 -5.96 0.53
CA ALA A 260 9.18 -7.20 0.84
C ALA A 260 7.74 -7.23 0.28
N ARG A 261 7.06 -6.09 0.18
CA ARG A 261 5.73 -6.01 -0.40
C ARG A 261 5.77 -6.25 -1.91
N TYR A 262 6.71 -5.64 -2.62
CA TYR A 262 6.93 -5.91 -4.05
C TYR A 262 7.33 -7.37 -4.30
N MET A 263 8.15 -7.93 -3.41
CA MET A 263 8.52 -9.35 -3.45
C MET A 263 7.29 -10.26 -3.28
N LEU A 264 6.36 -9.93 -2.37
CA LEU A 264 5.15 -10.71 -2.16
C LEU A 264 4.19 -10.59 -3.36
N SER A 265 3.98 -9.40 -3.90
CA SER A 265 3.19 -9.19 -5.13
C SER A 265 3.81 -9.94 -6.32
N SER A 266 5.14 -9.92 -6.44
CA SER A 266 5.86 -10.69 -7.47
C SER A 266 5.69 -12.19 -7.29
N LEU A 267 5.72 -12.70 -6.04
CA LEU A 267 5.50 -14.12 -5.75
C LEU A 267 4.07 -14.55 -6.18
N THR A 268 3.04 -13.79 -5.83
CA THR A 268 1.66 -14.16 -6.19
C THR A 268 1.47 -14.19 -7.71
N ARG A 269 2.07 -13.24 -8.44
CA ARG A 269 2.10 -13.25 -9.89
C ARG A 269 2.90 -14.43 -10.46
N TRP A 270 4.05 -14.74 -9.90
CA TRP A 270 4.89 -15.86 -10.30
C TRP A 270 4.15 -17.20 -10.19
N LEU A 271 3.41 -17.42 -9.09
CA LEU A 271 2.58 -18.61 -8.92
C LEU A 271 1.59 -18.80 -10.07
N ARG A 272 0.98 -17.72 -10.53
CA ARG A 272 0.08 -17.78 -11.69
C ARG A 272 0.80 -18.04 -13.00
N LEU A 273 1.97 -17.44 -13.20
CA LEU A 273 2.82 -17.69 -14.37
C LEU A 273 3.30 -19.16 -14.44
N THR A 274 3.37 -19.84 -13.32
CA THR A 274 3.74 -21.27 -13.25
C THR A 274 2.53 -22.22 -13.27
N GLY A 275 1.32 -21.69 -13.56
CA GLY A 275 0.10 -22.51 -13.70
C GLY A 275 -0.60 -22.87 -12.37
N GLN A 276 -0.17 -22.26 -11.24
CA GLN A 276 -0.89 -22.39 -9.97
C GLN A 276 -2.11 -21.47 -9.96
N GLY A 277 -3.13 -21.81 -9.15
CA GLY A 277 -4.29 -20.96 -8.95
C GLY A 277 -3.95 -19.61 -8.28
N GLY A 278 -2.89 -19.57 -7.49
CA GLY A 278 -2.42 -18.41 -6.72
C GLY A 278 -1.94 -18.81 -5.33
N LEU A 279 -1.95 -17.85 -4.40
CA LEU A 279 -1.53 -18.00 -3.00
C LEU A 279 -2.72 -17.92 -2.05
N ILE A 280 -2.91 -18.93 -1.20
CA ILE A 280 -3.73 -18.81 0.01
C ILE A 280 -2.80 -18.53 1.18
N LEU A 281 -2.93 -17.38 1.81
CA LEU A 281 -2.19 -17.02 3.01
C LEU A 281 -3.09 -17.15 4.24
N SER A 282 -2.89 -18.19 5.05
CA SER A 282 -3.55 -18.37 6.35
C SER A 282 -2.72 -17.73 7.44
N LEU A 283 -3.22 -16.63 8.03
CA LEU A 283 -2.53 -15.78 8.97
C LEU A 283 -3.19 -15.84 10.35
N ASP A 284 -2.59 -16.56 11.31
CA ASP A 284 -3.06 -16.62 12.68
C ASP A 284 -2.46 -15.47 13.51
N ILE A 285 -3.34 -14.56 13.96
CA ILE A 285 -2.96 -13.38 14.75
C ILE A 285 -3.31 -13.50 16.25
N SER A 286 -3.77 -14.66 16.71
CA SER A 286 -4.27 -14.87 18.08
C SER A 286 -3.26 -14.44 19.16
N ARG A 287 -1.96 -14.61 18.88
CA ARG A 287 -0.90 -14.32 19.82
C ARG A 287 -0.78 -12.83 20.20
N TYR A 288 -1.20 -11.91 19.34
CA TYR A 288 -1.19 -10.47 19.65
C TYR A 288 -2.16 -10.08 20.78
N PHE A 289 -3.16 -10.91 21.06
CA PHE A 289 -4.20 -10.66 22.05
C PHE A 289 -3.98 -11.39 23.38
N GLN A 290 -2.98 -12.27 23.44
CA GLN A 290 -2.68 -13.04 24.67
C GLN A 290 -1.79 -12.23 25.66
N LYS A 291 -1.99 -12.44 26.97
CA LYS A 291 -1.21 -11.77 28.02
C LYS A 291 0.24 -12.28 28.06
N LYS A 292 1.15 -11.41 28.52
CA LYS A 292 2.60 -11.66 28.57
C LYS A 292 3.00 -12.91 29.38
N GLU A 293 2.25 -13.26 30.43
CA GLU A 293 2.58 -14.35 31.37
C GLU A 293 2.51 -15.75 30.73
N ALA A 294 1.71 -15.93 29.68
CA ALA A 294 1.61 -17.19 28.95
C ALA A 294 2.76 -17.41 27.93
N ALA A 295 3.65 -16.43 27.75
CA ALA A 295 4.64 -16.41 26.67
C ALA A 295 5.95 -17.13 26.98
N THR A 296 6.25 -17.43 28.23
CA THR A 296 7.61 -17.82 28.66
C THR A 296 7.87 -19.32 28.71
N ALA A 297 6.84 -20.14 28.63
CA ALA A 297 7.01 -21.61 28.81
C ALA A 297 7.37 -22.38 27.54
N ASP A 298 6.97 -21.88 26.32
CA ASP A 298 7.11 -22.62 25.06
C ASP A 298 7.96 -21.93 23.98
N GLY A 299 8.69 -20.86 24.33
CA GLY A 299 9.51 -20.09 23.37
C GLY A 299 8.71 -19.22 22.40
N SER A 300 7.42 -19.02 22.64
CA SER A 300 6.57 -18.19 21.79
C SER A 300 6.83 -16.70 21.99
N LEU A 301 6.67 -15.92 20.89
CA LEU A 301 6.82 -14.48 20.91
C LEU A 301 5.74 -13.81 21.78
N SER A 302 6.06 -12.67 22.37
CA SER A 302 5.08 -11.78 23.02
C SER A 302 5.10 -10.41 22.32
N PHE A 303 3.93 -9.76 22.22
CA PHE A 303 3.77 -8.50 21.53
C PHE A 303 3.29 -7.39 22.45
N SER A 304 3.82 -6.19 22.22
CA SER A 304 3.34 -4.95 22.87
C SER A 304 2.06 -4.45 22.20
N SER A 305 1.38 -3.50 22.84
CA SER A 305 0.24 -2.81 22.22
C SER A 305 0.66 -2.07 20.95
N SER A 306 1.86 -1.47 20.92
CA SER A 306 2.42 -0.84 19.71
C SER A 306 2.56 -1.84 18.57
N ALA A 307 3.12 -3.04 18.81
CA ALA A 307 3.24 -4.08 17.78
C ALA A 307 1.87 -4.56 17.27
N THR A 308 0.81 -4.46 18.09
CA THR A 308 -0.56 -4.74 17.65
C THR A 308 -1.07 -3.63 16.73
N MET A 309 -0.75 -2.37 17.00
CA MET A 309 -1.09 -1.27 16.10
C MET A 309 -0.34 -1.37 14.78
N ASP A 310 0.94 -1.75 14.79
CA ASP A 310 1.73 -2.01 13.58
C ASP A 310 1.12 -3.17 12.75
N LEU A 311 0.61 -4.23 13.41
CA LEU A 311 -0.13 -5.29 12.74
C LEU A 311 -1.41 -4.75 12.09
N PHE A 312 -2.16 -3.90 12.78
CA PHE A 312 -3.38 -3.32 12.23
C PHE A 312 -3.11 -2.42 11.04
N GLU A 313 -2.03 -1.65 11.09
CA GLU A 313 -1.57 -0.86 9.94
C GLU A 313 -1.18 -1.77 8.77
N LEU A 314 -0.46 -2.86 9.00
CA LEU A 314 -0.13 -3.82 7.96
C LEU A 314 -1.38 -4.44 7.32
N LEU A 315 -2.35 -4.88 8.13
CA LEU A 315 -3.62 -5.43 7.62
C LEU A 315 -4.41 -4.40 6.82
N ARG A 316 -4.48 -3.14 7.30
CA ARG A 316 -5.08 -2.04 6.56
C ARG A 316 -4.44 -1.88 5.18
N GLN A 317 -3.12 -1.87 5.14
CA GLN A 317 -2.38 -1.74 3.88
C GLN A 317 -2.63 -2.91 2.92
N PHE A 318 -2.77 -4.14 3.40
CA PHE A 318 -3.13 -5.29 2.55
C PHE A 318 -4.56 -5.21 2.04
N ILE A 319 -5.49 -4.69 2.82
CA ILE A 319 -6.88 -4.48 2.38
C ILE A 319 -6.92 -3.38 1.32
N ASP A 320 -6.21 -2.28 1.54
CA ASP A 320 -6.19 -1.13 0.63
C ASP A 320 -5.53 -1.46 -0.72
N SER A 321 -4.52 -2.33 -0.74
CA SER A 321 -3.80 -2.75 -1.94
C SER A 321 -4.13 -4.19 -2.39
N ALA A 322 -5.29 -4.73 -2.00
CA ALA A 322 -5.66 -6.10 -2.35
C ALA A 322 -5.74 -6.33 -3.87
N ASP A 323 -6.09 -5.31 -4.64
CA ASP A 323 -6.14 -5.34 -6.11
C ASP A 323 -4.75 -5.40 -6.77
N GLU A 324 -3.69 -4.98 -6.06
CA GLU A 324 -2.30 -5.09 -6.52
C GLU A 324 -1.69 -6.49 -6.29
N MET A 325 -2.30 -7.27 -5.39
CA MET A 325 -1.85 -8.62 -5.02
C MET A 325 -2.58 -9.68 -5.87
N GLU A 326 -2.22 -9.74 -7.15
CA GLU A 326 -2.87 -10.64 -8.12
C GLU A 326 -2.79 -12.11 -7.71
N GLY A 327 -3.93 -12.76 -7.52
CA GLY A 327 -3.99 -14.18 -7.16
C GLY A 327 -3.75 -14.47 -5.66
N LEU A 328 -4.03 -13.51 -4.78
CA LEU A 328 -3.92 -13.67 -3.32
C LEU A 328 -5.30 -13.82 -2.66
N LEU A 329 -5.49 -14.88 -1.88
CA LEU A 329 -6.52 -14.95 -0.85
C LEU A 329 -5.84 -14.97 0.52
N MET A 330 -5.91 -13.84 1.24
CA MET A 330 -5.44 -13.75 2.63
C MET A 330 -6.61 -14.02 3.58
N VAL A 331 -6.49 -15.08 4.38
CA VAL A 331 -7.45 -15.45 5.43
C VAL A 331 -6.81 -15.17 6.78
N VAL A 332 -7.23 -14.09 7.43
CA VAL A 332 -6.78 -13.70 8.76
C VAL A 332 -7.63 -14.42 9.80
N LEU A 333 -7.00 -15.20 10.65
CA LEU A 333 -7.65 -15.96 11.73
C LEU A 333 -7.45 -15.19 13.04
N ALA A 334 -8.53 -14.58 13.50
CA ALA A 334 -8.53 -13.73 14.68
C ALA A 334 -9.33 -14.35 15.84
N PRO A 335 -8.90 -14.17 17.08
CA PRO A 335 -9.67 -14.58 18.26
C PRO A 335 -10.78 -13.57 18.54
N GLN A 336 -11.68 -13.91 19.45
CA GLN A 336 -12.79 -13.02 19.86
C GLN A 336 -12.31 -11.70 20.44
N GLU A 337 -11.16 -11.68 21.10
CA GLU A 337 -10.52 -10.50 21.68
C GLU A 337 -10.16 -9.45 20.63
N PHE A 338 -9.99 -9.82 19.37
CA PHE A 338 -9.86 -8.88 18.25
C PHE A 338 -11.00 -7.86 18.22
N LEU A 339 -12.21 -8.28 18.60
CA LEU A 339 -13.41 -7.43 18.65
C LEU A 339 -13.69 -6.83 20.04
N THR A 340 -13.27 -7.50 21.12
CA THR A 340 -13.76 -7.19 22.48
C THR A 340 -12.68 -6.64 23.43
N ASP A 341 -11.40 -6.74 23.08
CA ASP A 341 -10.33 -6.23 23.96
C ASP A 341 -10.25 -4.69 23.88
N ALA A 342 -10.55 -4.02 24.99
CA ALA A 342 -10.53 -2.55 25.07
C ALA A 342 -9.12 -1.92 24.87
N ARG A 343 -8.04 -2.71 25.04
CA ARG A 343 -6.65 -2.21 24.94
C ARG A 343 -5.97 -2.59 23.64
N ARG A 344 -6.33 -3.72 23.03
CA ARG A 344 -5.69 -4.30 21.83
C ARG A 344 -6.67 -4.63 20.73
N GLY A 345 -7.98 -4.44 20.94
CA GLY A 345 -9.01 -4.70 19.96
C GLY A 345 -8.99 -3.70 18.80
N VAL A 346 -9.69 -4.05 17.74
CA VAL A 346 -9.79 -3.26 16.50
C VAL A 346 -10.35 -1.85 16.72
N ASP A 347 -11.10 -1.64 17.81
CA ASP A 347 -11.62 -0.32 18.21
C ASP A 347 -10.53 0.72 18.45
N ARG A 348 -9.31 0.29 18.77
CA ARG A 348 -8.16 1.17 18.98
C ARG A 348 -7.54 1.70 17.68
N TYR A 349 -7.86 1.11 16.54
CA TYR A 349 -7.33 1.53 15.27
C TYR A 349 -8.44 1.75 14.23
N GLU A 350 -8.92 2.98 14.22
CA GLU A 350 -10.08 3.40 13.44
C GLU A 350 -9.93 3.13 11.95
N ALA A 351 -8.74 3.33 11.40
CA ALA A 351 -8.48 3.13 9.99
C ALA A 351 -8.71 1.67 9.53
N LEU A 352 -8.33 0.66 10.32
CA LEU A 352 -8.65 -0.73 10.04
C LEU A 352 -10.12 -1.02 10.33
N LYS A 353 -10.65 -0.49 11.45
CA LYS A 353 -12.04 -0.67 11.82
C LYS A 353 -12.99 -0.28 10.69
N LEU A 354 -12.79 0.85 10.03
CA LEU A 354 -13.61 1.32 8.89
C LEU A 354 -13.62 0.35 7.70
N ARG A 355 -12.62 -0.51 7.56
CA ARG A 355 -12.48 -1.46 6.44
C ARG A 355 -13.05 -2.83 6.74
N VAL A 356 -12.87 -3.28 7.97
CA VAL A 356 -13.28 -4.64 8.38
C VAL A 356 -14.57 -4.66 9.18
N TRP A 357 -14.88 -3.57 9.89
CA TRP A 357 -16.02 -3.55 10.78
C TRP A 357 -17.35 -3.50 10.03
N ASP A 358 -18.29 -4.18 10.61
CA ASP A 358 -19.65 -4.36 10.13
C ASP A 358 -20.56 -3.23 10.65
N ASP A 359 -20.21 -1.96 10.32
CA ASP A 359 -21.02 -0.78 10.65
C ASP A 359 -22.35 -0.75 9.89
N ILE A 360 -22.41 -1.49 8.78
CA ILE A 360 -23.59 -1.69 7.94
C ILE A 360 -23.76 -3.18 7.76
N ARG A 361 -24.75 -3.76 8.38
CA ARG A 361 -24.97 -5.21 8.38
C ARG A 361 -26.44 -5.58 8.16
N PRO A 362 -26.72 -6.76 7.62
CA PRO A 362 -28.05 -7.30 7.63
C PRO A 362 -28.52 -7.57 9.07
N LYS A 363 -29.76 -7.23 9.37
CA LYS A 363 -30.32 -7.32 10.74
C LYS A 363 -30.41 -8.76 11.23
N TYR A 364 -30.73 -9.69 10.35
CA TYR A 364 -31.11 -11.05 10.70
C TYR A 364 -30.11 -12.12 10.32
N ARG A 365 -29.17 -11.81 9.42
CA ARG A 365 -28.16 -12.74 8.86
C ARG A 365 -26.80 -12.07 8.71
N GLN A 366 -25.75 -12.83 8.74
CA GLN A 366 -24.41 -12.32 8.42
C GLN A 366 -24.17 -12.36 6.90
N ASN A 367 -23.60 -11.29 6.34
CA ASN A 367 -23.12 -11.31 4.95
C ASN A 367 -21.87 -12.19 4.87
N PRO A 368 -21.90 -13.32 4.16
CA PRO A 368 -20.76 -14.24 4.10
C PRO A 368 -19.59 -13.71 3.25
N LEU A 369 -19.81 -12.70 2.42
CA LEU A 369 -18.77 -12.01 1.62
C LEU A 369 -18.16 -10.82 2.35
N ALA A 370 -18.65 -10.45 3.54
CA ALA A 370 -18.12 -9.34 4.31
C ALA A 370 -16.59 -9.48 4.53
N SER A 371 -15.90 -8.35 4.71
CA SER A 371 -14.49 -8.36 5.04
C SER A 371 -14.20 -9.04 6.38
N LEU A 372 -15.17 -9.00 7.33
CA LEU A 372 -15.10 -9.68 8.62
C LEU A 372 -16.29 -10.61 8.78
N VAL A 373 -16.03 -11.85 9.14
CA VAL A 373 -17.04 -12.90 9.37
C VAL A 373 -16.85 -13.51 10.76
N ARG A 374 -17.91 -13.58 11.55
CA ARG A 374 -17.91 -14.26 12.85
C ARG A 374 -18.29 -15.71 12.65
N ILE A 375 -17.45 -16.61 13.10
CA ILE A 375 -17.65 -18.05 12.95
C ILE A 375 -18.42 -18.60 14.15
N GLN A 376 -19.39 -19.46 13.87
CA GLN A 376 -20.21 -20.14 14.89
C GLN A 376 -19.36 -21.12 15.69
N ASP A 377 -19.65 -21.26 17.02
CA ASP A 377 -19.05 -22.30 17.84
C ASP A 377 -19.53 -23.70 17.38
N GLN A 378 -18.59 -24.59 17.05
CA GLN A 378 -18.90 -25.95 16.64
C GLN A 378 -19.64 -26.77 17.73
N ARG A 379 -19.57 -26.36 19.00
CA ARG A 379 -20.28 -26.99 20.12
C ARG A 379 -21.77 -26.72 20.08
N GLU A 380 -22.20 -25.59 19.56
CA GLU A 380 -23.61 -25.22 19.40
C GLU A 380 -24.27 -25.92 18.21
N THR A 381 -23.51 -26.34 17.20
CA THR A 381 -24.04 -26.97 15.97
C THR A 381 -24.64 -28.36 16.20
N LYS A 382 -24.32 -29.04 17.30
CA LYS A 382 -24.91 -30.36 17.65
C LYS A 382 -26.37 -30.26 18.10
N ALA A 383 -26.85 -29.07 18.41
CA ALA A 383 -28.25 -28.83 18.87
C ALA A 383 -29.17 -28.30 17.76
N ALA A 384 -28.65 -27.70 16.70
CA ALA A 384 -29.43 -27.22 15.57
C ALA A 384 -29.24 -28.17 14.39
N GLY A 385 -30.29 -28.93 14.04
CA GLY A 385 -30.24 -29.90 12.95
C GLY A 385 -29.63 -29.33 11.67
N THR A 386 -28.77 -30.12 11.04
CA THR A 386 -28.10 -29.87 9.78
C THR A 386 -29.11 -29.39 8.72
N ARG A 387 -29.08 -28.12 8.40
CA ARG A 387 -29.77 -27.63 7.19
C ARG A 387 -28.91 -27.96 5.99
N ASN A 388 -29.32 -28.98 5.27
CA ASN A 388 -28.91 -29.24 3.88
C ASN A 388 -29.55 -28.17 2.99
N SER A 389 -29.00 -26.97 2.96
CA SER A 389 -29.35 -25.99 1.94
C SER A 389 -28.12 -25.71 1.12
N PRO A 390 -28.05 -26.21 -0.12
CA PRO A 390 -27.05 -25.71 -1.04
C PRO A 390 -27.28 -24.21 -1.25
N TRP A 391 -26.23 -23.41 -1.06
CA TRP A 391 -26.25 -22.02 -1.48
C TRP A 391 -26.73 -21.94 -2.92
N PRO A 392 -27.54 -20.94 -3.31
CA PRO A 392 -28.10 -20.86 -4.65
C PRO A 392 -26.92 -20.92 -5.65
N LYS A 393 -26.83 -21.99 -6.41
CA LYS A 393 -25.90 -22.08 -7.51
C LYS A 393 -26.27 -20.99 -8.47
N SER A 394 -25.33 -20.07 -8.68
CA SER A 394 -25.45 -18.98 -9.64
C SER A 394 -26.02 -19.52 -10.95
N GLN A 395 -27.20 -19.07 -11.34
CA GLN A 395 -27.80 -19.44 -12.62
C GLN A 395 -27.14 -18.59 -13.72
N SER A 396 -26.33 -19.23 -14.53
CA SER A 396 -26.18 -19.06 -15.98
C SER A 396 -25.43 -17.89 -16.59
N LEU A 397 -24.86 -16.91 -15.88
CA LEU A 397 -23.93 -15.97 -16.50
C LEU A 397 -22.51 -16.21 -16.00
N VAL A 398 -21.53 -16.11 -16.92
CA VAL A 398 -20.11 -16.14 -16.53
C VAL A 398 -19.81 -14.86 -15.73
N PRO A 399 -19.33 -14.96 -14.47
CA PRO A 399 -18.97 -13.80 -13.69
C PRO A 399 -17.88 -12.98 -14.39
N ASP A 400 -18.01 -11.65 -14.35
CA ASP A 400 -17.00 -10.73 -14.88
C ASP A 400 -16.00 -10.37 -13.78
N SER A 401 -14.74 -10.76 -13.96
CA SER A 401 -13.69 -10.56 -12.94
C SER A 401 -13.34 -9.10 -12.72
N GLU A 402 -13.45 -8.25 -13.73
CA GLU A 402 -13.19 -6.81 -13.58
C GLU A 402 -14.29 -6.13 -12.76
N ALA A 403 -15.54 -6.38 -13.09
CA ALA A 403 -16.66 -5.91 -12.28
C ALA A 403 -16.58 -6.44 -10.83
N ARG A 404 -16.11 -7.69 -10.66
CA ARG A 404 -15.90 -8.29 -9.34
C ARG A 404 -14.84 -7.55 -8.52
N ARG A 405 -13.73 -7.13 -9.13
CA ARG A 405 -12.68 -6.33 -8.46
C ARG A 405 -13.23 -4.99 -7.95
N VAL A 406 -14.09 -4.35 -8.73
CA VAL A 406 -14.79 -3.13 -8.29
C VAL A 406 -15.62 -3.43 -7.04
N ILE A 407 -16.46 -4.47 -7.08
CA ILE A 407 -17.37 -4.81 -5.97
C ILE A 407 -16.59 -5.21 -4.70
N GLU A 408 -15.49 -5.96 -4.80
CA GLU A 408 -14.65 -6.28 -3.63
C GLU A 408 -14.05 -5.03 -2.98
N GLY A 409 -13.55 -4.07 -3.77
CA GLY A 409 -13.07 -2.77 -3.26
C GLY A 409 -14.19 -1.98 -2.56
N LEU A 410 -15.36 -1.90 -3.18
CA LEU A 410 -16.55 -1.21 -2.61
C LEU A 410 -17.05 -1.88 -1.33
N ARG A 411 -17.02 -3.21 -1.25
CA ARG A 411 -17.39 -3.99 -0.04
C ARG A 411 -16.48 -3.69 1.14
N ALA A 412 -15.16 -3.55 0.89
CA ALA A 412 -14.20 -3.12 1.89
C ALA A 412 -14.28 -1.60 2.18
N GLY A 413 -15.03 -0.84 1.38
CA GLY A 413 -15.08 0.63 1.46
C GLY A 413 -13.78 1.30 1.04
N VAL A 414 -13.00 0.65 0.16
CA VAL A 414 -11.70 1.11 -0.33
C VAL A 414 -11.84 1.58 -1.77
N PRO A 415 -11.48 2.81 -2.08
CA PRO A 415 -11.42 3.29 -3.45
C PRO A 415 -10.10 2.81 -4.10
N ASN A 416 -10.12 1.65 -4.71
CA ASN A 416 -9.00 1.17 -5.52
C ASN A 416 -9.09 1.67 -6.98
N ARG A 417 -8.06 1.41 -7.80
CA ARG A 417 -8.03 1.85 -9.20
C ARG A 417 -9.24 1.41 -10.03
N HIS A 418 -9.75 0.18 -9.81
CA HIS A 418 -10.91 -0.34 -10.54
C HIS A 418 -12.19 0.39 -10.14
N VAL A 419 -12.34 0.71 -8.84
CA VAL A 419 -13.48 1.50 -8.33
C VAL A 419 -13.47 2.91 -8.93
N VAL A 420 -12.34 3.59 -8.93
CA VAL A 420 -12.27 4.97 -9.44
C VAL A 420 -12.37 5.03 -10.97
N SER A 421 -11.88 4.02 -11.68
CA SER A 421 -12.10 3.90 -13.13
C SER A 421 -13.56 3.69 -13.48
N ALA A 422 -14.31 2.93 -12.66
CA ALA A 422 -15.73 2.64 -12.88
C ALA A 422 -16.66 3.82 -12.50
N LEU A 423 -16.33 4.55 -11.43
CA LEU A 423 -17.17 5.63 -10.89
C LEU A 423 -16.74 7.04 -11.33
N GLY A 424 -15.50 7.21 -11.78
CA GLY A 424 -14.92 8.50 -12.16
C GLY A 424 -14.61 9.41 -10.96
N CYS A 425 -14.26 10.66 -11.24
CA CYS A 425 -13.88 11.64 -10.21
C CYS A 425 -15.05 12.07 -9.31
N LEU A 426 -16.26 12.09 -9.82
CA LEU A 426 -17.47 12.65 -9.18
C LEU A 426 -17.35 14.15 -8.81
N GLN A 427 -16.22 14.82 -9.14
CA GLN A 427 -15.92 16.22 -8.84
C GLN A 427 -15.23 16.89 -10.04
N PRO A 428 -15.97 17.39 -11.05
CA PRO A 428 -15.38 17.91 -12.30
C PRO A 428 -14.42 19.10 -12.09
N GLU A 429 -14.65 19.93 -11.08
CA GLU A 429 -13.77 21.07 -10.78
C GLU A 429 -12.38 20.59 -10.32
N VAL A 430 -12.33 19.56 -9.46
CA VAL A 430 -11.08 18.97 -8.98
C VAL A 430 -10.30 18.40 -10.16
N GLU A 431 -10.97 17.60 -11.01
CA GLU A 431 -10.35 17.02 -12.20
C GLU A 431 -9.83 18.11 -13.15
N GLY A 432 -10.62 19.12 -13.46
CA GLY A 432 -10.23 20.20 -14.36
C GLY A 432 -9.05 21.02 -13.82
N ARG A 433 -8.95 21.25 -12.51
CA ARG A 433 -7.78 21.91 -11.89
C ARG A 433 -6.56 21.00 -11.90
N PHE A 434 -6.74 19.71 -11.66
CA PHE A 434 -5.62 18.76 -11.65
C PHE A 434 -5.02 18.59 -13.05
N ARG A 435 -5.84 18.50 -14.11
CA ARG A 435 -5.34 18.46 -15.49
C ARG A 435 -4.50 19.69 -15.82
N ARG A 436 -4.93 20.87 -15.42
CA ARG A 436 -4.13 22.12 -15.55
C ARG A 436 -2.82 22.07 -14.73
N LEU A 437 -2.83 21.44 -13.54
CA LEU A 437 -1.62 21.23 -12.76
C LEU A 437 -0.64 20.28 -13.48
N LEU A 438 -1.11 19.19 -14.08
CA LEU A 438 -0.31 18.28 -14.89
C LEU A 438 0.32 19.02 -16.08
N ASP A 439 -0.48 19.73 -16.87
CA ASP A 439 -0.01 20.51 -18.01
C ASP A 439 1.06 21.53 -17.61
N ALA A 440 0.81 22.28 -16.53
CA ALA A 440 1.76 23.25 -16.01
C ALA A 440 3.05 22.60 -15.48
N THR A 441 2.96 21.44 -14.83
CA THR A 441 4.12 20.70 -14.34
C THR A 441 4.97 20.16 -15.48
N GLN A 442 4.36 19.69 -16.56
CA GLN A 442 5.04 19.20 -17.75
C GLN A 442 5.73 20.32 -18.54
N GLN A 443 5.07 21.48 -18.68
CA GLN A 443 5.57 22.62 -19.48
C GLN A 443 6.69 23.39 -18.79
N ASN A 444 6.75 23.39 -17.47
CA ASN A 444 7.72 24.17 -16.67
C ASN A 444 9.14 23.61 -16.61
N ILE A 445 9.50 22.75 -17.52
CA ILE A 445 10.82 22.11 -17.55
C ILE A 445 11.96 23.14 -17.76
N THR A 446 11.73 24.28 -18.41
CA THR A 446 12.79 25.18 -18.83
C THR A 446 12.57 26.67 -18.57
N SER A 447 11.35 27.18 -18.51
CA SER A 447 11.10 28.62 -18.27
C SER A 447 9.61 28.92 -18.05
N GLY A 448 9.22 29.37 -16.87
CA GLY A 448 7.86 29.78 -16.55
C GLY A 448 7.56 29.76 -15.05
N PRO A 449 6.44 30.32 -14.61
CA PRO A 449 6.04 30.22 -13.22
C PRO A 449 5.73 28.76 -12.86
N CYS A 450 6.41 28.23 -11.84
CA CYS A 450 6.16 26.89 -11.34
C CYS A 450 4.69 26.73 -10.88
N PRO A 451 4.07 25.55 -11.08
CA PRO A 451 2.72 25.29 -10.63
C PRO A 451 2.62 25.42 -9.11
N ARG A 452 1.54 26.08 -8.63
CA ARG A 452 1.35 26.32 -7.19
C ARG A 452 0.79 25.13 -6.43
N GLY A 453 0.48 24.02 -7.09
CA GLY A 453 -0.20 22.89 -6.46
C GLY A 453 -1.69 23.16 -6.21
N MET A 454 -2.36 22.24 -5.51
CA MET A 454 -3.78 22.37 -5.15
C MET A 454 -4.06 21.76 -3.77
N VAL A 455 -5.14 22.22 -3.12
CA VAL A 455 -5.58 21.74 -1.81
C VAL A 455 -7.03 21.28 -1.93
N ILE A 456 -7.28 20.03 -1.55
CA ILE A 456 -8.60 19.39 -1.52
C ILE A 456 -9.10 19.45 -0.08
N GLU A 457 -10.22 20.11 0.17
CA GLU A 457 -10.81 20.25 1.49
C GLU A 457 -12.18 19.57 1.54
N GLY A 458 -12.40 18.66 2.48
CA GLY A 458 -13.68 17.97 2.60
C GLY A 458 -13.88 17.29 3.94
N GLU A 459 -15.13 17.03 4.33
CA GLU A 459 -15.47 16.33 5.55
C GLU A 459 -14.92 14.90 5.59
N PHE A 460 -14.91 14.30 6.78
CA PHE A 460 -14.56 12.90 6.89
C PHE A 460 -15.58 12.05 6.14
N GLY A 461 -15.08 11.16 5.25
CA GLY A 461 -15.95 10.32 4.41
C GLY A 461 -16.55 11.02 3.17
N SER A 462 -16.20 12.28 2.88
CA SER A 462 -16.64 13.02 1.68
C SER A 462 -16.09 12.47 0.35
N GLY A 463 -15.16 11.50 0.41
CA GLY A 463 -14.54 10.91 -0.79
C GLY A 463 -13.15 11.42 -1.12
N LYS A 464 -12.45 12.14 -0.21
CA LYS A 464 -11.05 12.61 -0.43
C LYS A 464 -10.14 11.50 -0.94
N SER A 465 -10.12 10.35 -0.27
CA SER A 465 -9.27 9.23 -0.67
C SER A 465 -9.65 8.64 -2.04
N HIS A 466 -10.94 8.68 -2.42
CA HIS A 466 -11.41 8.30 -3.76
C HIS A 466 -10.88 9.28 -4.81
N ILE A 467 -10.93 10.56 -4.52
CA ILE A 467 -10.41 11.58 -5.42
C ILE A 467 -8.89 11.44 -5.57
N LEU A 468 -8.14 11.28 -4.48
CA LEU A 468 -6.69 11.09 -4.56
C LEU A 468 -6.31 9.86 -5.39
N GLU A 469 -7.05 8.75 -5.25
CA GLU A 469 -6.85 7.55 -6.07
C GLU A 469 -7.16 7.82 -7.56
N PHE A 470 -8.24 8.55 -7.84
CA PHE A 470 -8.57 8.97 -9.21
C PHE A 470 -7.47 9.86 -9.81
N LEU A 471 -6.98 10.83 -9.05
CA LEU A 471 -5.90 11.73 -9.48
C LEU A 471 -4.58 10.96 -9.71
N GLN A 472 -4.30 9.95 -8.89
CA GLN A 472 -3.15 9.06 -9.06
C GLN A 472 -3.23 8.32 -10.41
N ASN A 473 -4.38 7.71 -10.72
CA ASN A 473 -4.57 7.03 -12.00
C ASN A 473 -4.43 7.99 -13.17
N LEU A 474 -5.04 9.17 -13.07
CA LEU A 474 -4.95 10.20 -14.10
C LEU A 474 -3.51 10.69 -14.33
N ALA A 475 -2.71 10.80 -13.25
CA ALA A 475 -1.29 11.15 -13.35
C ALA A 475 -0.49 10.04 -14.04
N LEU A 476 -0.72 8.78 -13.67
CA LEU A 476 -0.07 7.61 -14.30
C LEU A 476 -0.43 7.49 -15.78
N GLU A 477 -1.69 7.70 -16.16
CA GLU A 477 -2.15 7.73 -17.55
C GLU A 477 -1.50 8.86 -18.36
N ALA A 478 -1.23 9.99 -17.73
CA ALA A 478 -0.51 11.13 -18.30
C ALA A 478 1.02 10.99 -18.25
N ASN A 479 1.53 9.79 -17.99
CA ASN A 479 2.96 9.45 -17.92
C ASN A 479 3.73 10.19 -16.80
N PHE A 480 3.09 10.55 -15.69
CA PHE A 480 3.77 11.05 -14.49
C PHE A 480 4.07 9.91 -13.52
N ILE A 481 5.21 9.98 -12.84
CA ILE A 481 5.44 9.20 -11.62
C ILE A 481 4.60 9.85 -10.51
N CYS A 482 3.90 9.03 -9.72
CA CYS A 482 2.98 9.53 -8.70
C CYS A 482 3.25 8.88 -7.36
N SER A 483 3.42 9.70 -6.31
CA SER A 483 3.61 9.26 -4.93
C SER A 483 2.42 9.64 -4.08
N ARG A 484 1.91 8.70 -3.28
CA ARG A 484 0.85 8.96 -2.29
C ARG A 484 1.42 8.88 -0.89
N ILE A 485 1.50 10.01 -0.21
CA ILE A 485 2.07 10.15 1.13
C ILE A 485 0.92 10.33 2.12
N VAL A 486 0.85 9.49 3.14
CA VAL A 486 -0.09 9.65 4.26
C VAL A 486 0.70 10.24 5.44
N ILE A 487 0.29 11.43 5.88
CA ILE A 487 0.93 12.08 7.03
C ILE A 487 0.62 11.28 8.30
N SER A 488 1.65 11.03 9.11
CA SER A 488 1.57 10.26 10.35
C SER A 488 2.67 10.68 11.32
N LYS A 489 2.76 10.05 12.51
CA LYS A 489 3.91 10.22 13.42
C LYS A 489 5.23 9.77 12.78
N GLU A 490 5.17 8.77 11.91
CA GLU A 490 6.34 8.20 11.24
C GLU A 490 6.74 9.01 10.01
N THR A 491 5.76 9.62 9.34
CA THR A 491 5.95 10.48 8.15
C THR A 491 5.44 11.90 8.42
N PRO A 492 6.08 12.65 9.33
CA PRO A 492 5.63 14.00 9.64
C PRO A 492 6.07 14.96 8.53
N LEU A 493 5.17 15.88 8.16
CA LEU A 493 5.42 16.84 7.07
C LEU A 493 6.60 17.79 7.36
N TYR A 494 6.89 18.09 8.63
CA TYR A 494 8.00 18.94 9.04
C TYR A 494 9.38 18.28 8.94
N HIS A 495 9.49 16.99 8.61
CA HIS A 495 10.75 16.24 8.61
C HIS A 495 11.16 15.85 7.18
N PRO A 496 12.02 16.63 6.49
CA PRO A 496 12.29 16.44 5.05
C PRO A 496 12.81 15.05 4.69
N VAL A 497 13.65 14.45 5.55
CA VAL A 497 14.23 13.12 5.29
C VAL A 497 13.14 12.05 5.26
N ARG A 498 12.27 12.01 6.28
CA ARG A 498 11.17 11.03 6.36
C ARG A 498 10.15 11.24 5.26
N LEU A 499 9.84 12.51 4.98
CA LEU A 499 8.93 12.87 3.89
C LEU A 499 9.45 12.41 2.53
N TYR A 500 10.76 12.63 2.26
CA TYR A 500 11.38 12.18 1.02
C TYR A 500 11.37 10.65 0.90
N TYR A 501 11.74 9.92 1.96
CA TYR A 501 11.69 8.45 1.97
C TYR A 501 10.27 7.95 1.67
N SER A 502 9.26 8.48 2.34
CA SER A 502 7.87 8.09 2.09
C SER A 502 7.42 8.43 0.66
N ALA A 503 7.87 9.56 0.11
CA ALA A 503 7.58 9.94 -1.27
C ALA A 503 8.17 8.94 -2.28
N ILE A 504 9.41 8.48 -2.06
CA ILE A 504 10.05 7.50 -2.95
C ILE A 504 9.49 6.10 -2.74
N GLU A 505 9.25 5.69 -1.50
CA GLU A 505 8.70 4.37 -1.18
C GLU A 505 7.28 4.17 -1.74
N SER A 506 6.47 5.24 -1.76
CA SER A 506 5.11 5.21 -2.32
C SER A 506 5.03 5.56 -3.81
N ALA A 507 6.17 5.78 -4.47
CA ALA A 507 6.18 6.19 -5.88
C ALA A 507 5.75 5.05 -6.81
N LEU A 508 4.70 5.30 -7.57
CA LEU A 508 4.22 4.42 -8.64
C LEU A 508 4.70 4.92 -9.99
N ILE A 509 5.17 3.99 -10.80
CA ILE A 509 5.71 4.24 -12.13
C ILE A 509 4.66 3.79 -13.15
N PRO A 510 4.37 4.58 -14.20
CA PRO A 510 3.50 4.13 -15.29
C PRO A 510 3.94 2.78 -15.86
N ASN A 511 3.03 1.81 -15.85
CA ASN A 511 3.22 0.47 -16.42
C ASN A 511 4.39 -0.35 -15.84
N LYS A 512 4.91 -0.02 -14.65
CA LYS A 512 5.99 -0.75 -13.97
C LYS A 512 5.72 -0.91 -12.48
N ARG A 513 6.32 -1.94 -11.88
CA ARG A 513 6.31 -2.18 -10.43
C ARG A 513 7.73 -2.35 -9.91
N GLY A 514 8.03 -1.77 -8.77
CA GLY A 514 9.34 -1.84 -8.11
C GLY A 514 9.81 -0.51 -7.55
N GLU A 515 11.00 -0.47 -7.00
CA GLU A 515 11.62 0.77 -6.53
C GLU A 515 11.90 1.71 -7.71
N VAL A 516 11.45 2.95 -7.60
CA VAL A 516 11.48 3.90 -8.70
C VAL A 516 12.86 4.05 -9.37
N PHE A 517 13.93 4.26 -8.60
CA PHE A 517 15.26 4.45 -9.21
C PHE A 517 15.88 3.16 -9.73
N SER A 518 15.56 2.01 -9.16
CA SER A 518 15.99 0.71 -9.68
C SER A 518 15.38 0.40 -11.05
N GLU A 519 14.17 0.89 -11.30
CA GLU A 519 13.44 0.65 -12.55
C GLU A 519 13.73 1.70 -13.62
N ILE A 520 13.91 2.99 -13.25
CA ILE A 520 14.05 4.07 -14.23
C ILE A 520 15.49 4.47 -14.55
N ALA A 521 16.46 4.13 -13.68
CA ALA A 521 17.85 4.53 -13.90
C ALA A 521 18.42 3.97 -15.22
N GLY A 522 18.02 2.76 -15.60
CA GLY A 522 18.39 2.15 -16.87
C GLY A 522 17.69 2.73 -18.10
N GLU A 523 16.68 3.57 -17.93
CA GLU A 523 15.94 4.21 -19.02
C GLU A 523 16.51 5.57 -19.43
N CYS A 524 17.44 6.09 -18.63
CA CYS A 524 18.09 7.35 -18.94
C CYS A 524 18.97 7.23 -20.19
N ASP A 525 18.50 7.78 -21.29
CA ASP A 525 19.29 7.87 -22.52
C ASP A 525 20.14 9.13 -22.50
N VAL A 526 21.47 8.94 -22.40
CA VAL A 526 22.47 10.01 -22.33
C VAL A 526 22.49 10.95 -23.54
N TRP A 527 21.91 10.52 -24.65
CA TRP A 527 21.87 11.31 -25.90
C TRP A 527 20.66 12.26 -25.95
N THR A 528 19.69 12.10 -25.08
CA THR A 528 18.50 12.95 -25.06
C THR A 528 18.81 14.36 -24.56
N PRO A 529 18.12 15.40 -25.09
CA PRO A 529 18.24 16.77 -24.58
C PRO A 529 17.87 16.87 -23.08
N ARG A 530 16.90 16.09 -22.63
CA ARG A 530 16.46 16.08 -21.22
C ARG A 530 17.56 15.61 -20.29
N TYR A 531 18.28 14.55 -20.66
CA TYR A 531 19.42 14.06 -19.87
C TYR A 531 20.57 15.06 -19.85
N LYS A 532 20.89 15.66 -21.00
CA LYS A 532 21.93 16.71 -21.09
C LYS A 532 21.61 17.90 -20.19
N ASN A 533 20.35 18.36 -20.20
CA ASN A 533 19.90 19.43 -19.30
C ASN A 533 20.05 19.06 -17.82
N LEU A 534 19.80 17.79 -17.44
CA LEU A 534 20.07 17.30 -16.08
C LEU A 534 21.56 17.39 -15.73
N VAL A 535 22.43 16.92 -16.63
CA VAL A 535 23.89 16.94 -16.44
C VAL A 535 24.42 18.38 -16.33
N GLU A 536 23.93 19.28 -17.19
CA GLU A 536 24.28 20.71 -17.12
C GLU A 536 23.82 21.32 -15.80
N TRP A 537 22.59 21.05 -15.37
CA TRP A 537 22.06 21.57 -14.13
C TRP A 537 22.80 21.07 -12.88
N VAL A 538 23.15 19.78 -12.77
CA VAL A 538 23.86 19.26 -11.59
C VAL A 538 25.31 19.76 -11.50
N ASN A 539 25.91 20.17 -12.63
CA ASN A 539 27.26 20.73 -12.68
C ASN A 539 27.29 22.28 -12.62
N ASN A 540 26.12 22.94 -12.66
CA ASN A 540 26.05 24.40 -12.58
C ASN A 540 26.16 24.84 -11.10
N PRO A 541 27.15 25.70 -10.74
CA PRO A 541 27.26 26.26 -9.39
C PRO A 541 26.00 26.97 -8.90
N ASP A 542 25.25 27.62 -9.80
CA ASP A 542 24.00 28.33 -9.47
C ASP A 542 22.87 27.42 -9.06
N SER A 543 22.97 26.10 -9.32
CA SER A 543 21.96 25.12 -8.94
C SER A 543 21.85 24.91 -7.43
N GLN A 544 22.89 25.32 -6.67
CA GLN A 544 22.99 25.13 -5.21
C GLN A 544 22.79 23.66 -4.76
N ILE A 545 23.09 22.69 -5.63
CA ILE A 545 23.01 21.27 -5.32
C ILE A 545 24.37 20.73 -4.87
N ASP A 546 24.38 19.82 -3.91
CA ASP A 546 25.61 19.22 -3.42
C ASP A 546 26.34 18.41 -4.52
N ALA A 547 27.66 18.52 -4.56
CA ALA A 547 28.49 17.85 -5.57
C ALA A 547 28.34 16.33 -5.61
N ARG A 548 27.81 15.70 -4.54
CA ARG A 548 27.51 14.25 -4.53
C ARG A 548 26.52 13.85 -5.62
N PHE A 549 25.57 14.71 -5.98
CA PHE A 549 24.61 14.41 -7.06
C PHE A 549 25.28 14.34 -8.42
N ALA A 550 26.13 15.34 -8.75
CA ALA A 550 26.90 15.34 -9.99
C ALA A 550 27.90 14.17 -10.03
N ALA A 551 28.57 13.89 -8.92
CA ALA A 551 29.54 12.80 -8.80
C ALA A 551 28.87 11.43 -8.98
N THR A 552 27.75 11.19 -8.30
CA THR A 552 27.01 9.91 -8.39
C THR A 552 26.39 9.72 -9.77
N LEU A 553 25.87 10.76 -10.41
CA LEU A 553 25.33 10.68 -11.77
C LEU A 553 26.43 10.33 -12.77
N MET A 554 27.61 10.98 -12.68
CA MET A 554 28.76 10.70 -13.53
C MET A 554 29.29 9.27 -13.32
N LEU A 555 29.39 8.82 -12.06
CA LEU A 555 29.82 7.45 -11.77
C LEU A 555 28.83 6.43 -12.32
N TYR A 556 27.53 6.66 -12.19
CA TYR A 556 26.51 5.81 -12.76
C TYR A 556 26.60 5.71 -14.29
N GLU A 557 26.85 6.83 -14.97
CA GLU A 557 26.99 6.90 -16.43
C GLU A 557 28.26 6.16 -16.91
N ARG A 558 29.39 6.38 -16.25
CA ARG A 558 30.71 5.87 -16.67
C ARG A 558 30.96 4.43 -16.32
N LEU A 559 30.42 3.97 -15.21
CA LEU A 559 30.59 2.63 -14.67
C LEU A 559 29.32 1.79 -14.77
N SER A 560 28.51 2.04 -15.79
CA SER A 560 27.25 1.32 -16.04
C SER A 560 27.43 -0.20 -16.19
N SER A 561 28.65 -0.68 -16.50
CA SER A 561 28.98 -2.10 -16.51
C SER A 561 29.19 -2.68 -15.10
N ASP A 562 29.49 -1.86 -14.10
CA ASP A 562 29.55 -2.28 -12.69
C ASP A 562 28.18 -2.11 -12.03
N MET A 563 27.40 -3.18 -12.10
CA MET A 563 26.03 -3.22 -11.58
C MET A 563 25.96 -2.97 -10.05
N GLU A 564 26.99 -3.35 -9.29
CA GLU A 564 27.04 -3.11 -7.84
C GLU A 564 27.20 -1.62 -7.54
N LEU A 565 28.11 -0.97 -8.24
CA LEU A 565 28.32 0.45 -8.10
C LEU A 565 27.11 1.25 -8.57
N GLY A 566 26.52 0.85 -9.70
CA GLY A 566 25.26 1.43 -10.19
C GLY A 566 24.13 1.36 -9.15
N HIS A 567 23.94 0.19 -8.52
CA HIS A 567 22.98 0.04 -7.43
C HIS A 567 23.30 0.95 -6.22
N ARG A 568 24.57 1.11 -5.88
CA ARG A 568 25.00 1.99 -4.77
C ARG A 568 24.69 3.46 -5.05
N MET A 569 24.82 3.91 -6.31
CA MET A 569 24.43 5.25 -6.74
C MET A 569 22.92 5.45 -6.67
N THR A 570 22.13 4.49 -7.18
CA THR A 570 20.67 4.56 -7.09
C THR A 570 20.17 4.57 -5.65
N ARG A 571 20.81 3.82 -4.73
CA ARG A 571 20.50 3.86 -3.28
C ARG A 571 20.77 5.23 -2.66
N PHE A 572 21.80 5.94 -3.06
CA PHE A 572 22.02 7.32 -2.62
C PHE A 572 20.87 8.23 -3.09
N TRP A 573 20.41 8.06 -4.32
CA TRP A 573 19.27 8.85 -4.83
C TRP A 573 17.97 8.49 -4.11
N THR A 574 17.76 7.23 -3.73
CA THR A 574 16.60 6.80 -2.92
C THR A 574 16.59 7.45 -1.53
N GLY A 575 17.73 7.82 -0.99
CA GLY A 575 17.83 8.47 0.32
C GLY A 575 18.95 7.96 1.22
N ASP A 576 19.57 6.83 0.90
CA ASP A 576 20.63 6.26 1.70
C ASP A 576 21.86 7.19 1.76
N PRO A 577 22.60 7.19 2.87
CA PRO A 577 23.85 7.94 2.95
C PRO A 577 24.93 7.30 2.07
N ILE A 578 25.79 8.12 1.49
CA ILE A 578 27.02 7.69 0.82
C ILE A 578 28.24 8.31 1.52
N GLY A 579 29.22 7.47 1.87
CA GLY A 579 30.46 7.92 2.48
C GLY A 579 31.29 8.78 1.51
N ILE A 580 31.74 9.96 1.95
CA ILE A 580 32.62 10.82 1.11
C ILE A 580 33.91 10.09 0.78
N GLY A 581 34.48 9.29 1.71
CA GLY A 581 35.66 8.47 1.48
C GLY A 581 35.45 7.44 0.35
N ASP A 582 34.32 6.72 0.39
CA ASP A 582 33.98 5.75 -0.65
C ASP A 582 33.78 6.43 -2.00
N LEU A 583 33.07 7.56 -2.01
CA LEU A 583 32.83 8.32 -3.25
C LEU A 583 34.11 8.83 -3.88
N LYS A 584 35.05 9.36 -3.07
CA LYS A 584 36.38 9.76 -3.55
C LYS A 584 37.18 8.59 -4.12
N LYS A 585 37.12 7.41 -3.47
CA LYS A 585 37.75 6.19 -3.96
C LYS A 585 37.19 5.79 -5.33
N TYR A 586 35.87 5.73 -5.50
CA TYR A 586 35.27 5.42 -6.79
C TYR A 586 35.57 6.43 -7.88
N LEU A 587 35.63 7.73 -7.54
CA LEU A 587 36.07 8.78 -8.47
C LEU A 587 37.51 8.63 -8.89
N GLN A 588 38.41 8.25 -7.98
CA GLN A 588 39.80 7.98 -8.25
C GLN A 588 39.98 6.79 -9.19
N GLU A 589 39.26 5.68 -8.91
CA GLU A 589 39.25 4.48 -9.75
C GLU A 589 38.66 4.78 -11.16
N ALA A 590 37.71 5.70 -11.28
CA ALA A 590 37.16 6.16 -12.54
C ALA A 590 38.02 7.26 -13.26
N GLY A 591 39.13 7.69 -12.67
CA GLY A 591 40.03 8.71 -13.25
C GLY A 591 39.58 10.17 -13.03
N PHE A 592 38.68 10.44 -12.06
CA PHE A 592 38.10 11.76 -11.78
C PHE A 592 38.34 12.26 -10.35
N GLY A 593 39.39 11.80 -9.69
CA GLY A 593 39.65 11.99 -8.25
C GLY A 593 39.63 13.45 -7.74
N GLU A 594 40.04 14.41 -8.55
CA GLU A 594 40.13 15.82 -8.15
C GLU A 594 38.98 16.70 -8.67
N ARG A 595 38.02 16.13 -9.39
CA ARG A 595 36.99 16.90 -10.08
C ARG A 595 35.93 17.52 -9.13
N PHE A 596 35.72 16.90 -7.97
CA PHE A 596 34.66 17.31 -7.06
C PHE A 596 35.17 17.63 -5.66
N THR A 597 34.73 18.75 -5.11
CA THR A 597 34.91 19.12 -3.71
C THR A 597 33.63 18.88 -2.93
N PHE A 598 33.72 18.15 -1.81
CA PHE A 598 32.57 17.79 -1.00
C PHE A 598 32.52 18.60 0.31
N GLY A 599 31.45 19.38 0.51
CA GLY A 599 31.18 20.12 1.71
C GLY A 599 30.47 19.30 2.80
N LYS A 600 30.35 19.86 4.00
CA LYS A 600 29.48 19.35 5.05
C LYS A 600 28.05 19.83 4.77
N VAL A 601 27.14 18.91 4.54
CA VAL A 601 25.72 19.19 4.28
C VAL A 601 24.88 18.31 5.22
N SER A 602 23.85 18.87 5.83
CA SER A 602 22.95 18.14 6.72
C SER A 602 22.08 17.13 5.97
N ALA A 603 21.64 16.06 6.65
CA ALA A 603 20.75 15.08 6.05
C ALA A 603 19.42 15.71 5.61
N ALA A 604 18.92 16.71 6.33
CA ALA A 604 17.72 17.45 5.98
C ALA A 604 17.89 18.24 4.67
N GLU A 605 19.02 18.94 4.52
CA GLU A 605 19.33 19.68 3.31
C GLU A 605 19.53 18.77 2.10
N LEU A 606 20.25 17.65 2.26
CA LEU A 606 20.35 16.64 1.21
C LEU A 606 18.98 16.08 0.80
N ALA A 607 18.05 15.89 1.74
CA ALA A 607 16.69 15.43 1.41
C ALA A 607 15.92 16.47 0.58
N LEU A 608 16.05 17.77 0.91
CA LEU A 608 15.46 18.83 0.11
C LEU A 608 16.04 18.88 -1.32
N GLN A 609 17.35 18.73 -1.45
CA GLN A 609 18.04 18.67 -2.75
C GLN A 609 17.65 17.39 -3.54
N ARG A 610 17.39 16.27 -2.86
CA ARG A 610 16.90 15.05 -3.50
C ARG A 610 15.56 15.24 -4.20
N PHE A 611 14.62 16.00 -3.64
CA PHE A 611 13.38 16.31 -4.35
C PHE A 611 13.63 16.99 -5.70
N GLN A 612 14.57 17.95 -5.73
CA GLN A 612 14.94 18.66 -6.97
C GLN A 612 15.60 17.74 -7.99
N PHE A 613 16.56 16.95 -7.53
CA PHE A 613 17.29 15.99 -8.37
C PHE A 613 16.37 14.91 -8.93
N SER A 614 15.54 14.32 -8.07
CA SER A 614 14.65 13.22 -8.45
C SER A 614 13.60 13.63 -9.48
N ALA A 615 12.97 14.80 -9.32
CA ALA A 615 12.00 15.29 -10.29
C ALA A 615 12.63 15.45 -11.68
N ARG A 616 13.86 15.99 -11.75
CA ARG A 616 14.61 16.14 -13.02
C ARG A 616 15.10 14.81 -13.59
N LEU A 617 15.55 13.89 -12.72
CA LEU A 617 15.97 12.55 -13.16
C LEU A 617 14.81 11.76 -13.77
N MET A 618 13.62 11.82 -13.15
CA MET A 618 12.41 11.21 -13.69
C MET A 618 12.06 11.78 -15.06
N GLN A 619 12.21 13.09 -15.27
CA GLN A 619 12.01 13.69 -16.58
C GLN A 619 13.09 13.29 -17.57
N ALA A 620 14.33 13.16 -17.15
CA ALA A 620 15.44 12.69 -17.98
C ALA A 620 15.25 11.23 -18.42
N ALA A 621 14.60 10.40 -17.58
CA ALA A 621 14.19 9.05 -17.90
C ALA A 621 12.94 8.97 -18.83
N GLY A 622 12.37 10.11 -19.28
CA GLY A 622 11.27 10.14 -20.24
C GLY A 622 9.88 10.32 -19.68
N TYR A 623 9.73 10.41 -18.33
CA TYR A 623 8.44 10.69 -17.69
C TYR A 623 8.07 12.18 -17.80
N ALA A 624 6.78 12.47 -17.67
CA ALA A 624 6.28 13.85 -17.76
C ALA A 624 6.68 14.70 -16.53
N GLY A 625 6.85 14.06 -15.38
CA GLY A 625 7.24 14.68 -14.11
C GLY A 625 6.89 13.80 -12.92
N TRP A 626 6.83 14.39 -11.75
CA TRP A 626 6.53 13.75 -10.46
C TRP A 626 5.37 14.45 -9.77
N ILE A 627 4.34 13.70 -9.37
CA ILE A 627 3.19 14.20 -8.62
C ILE A 627 3.22 13.66 -7.19
N LEU A 628 3.10 14.55 -6.22
CA LEU A 628 2.92 14.19 -4.81
C LEU A 628 1.46 14.39 -4.39
N LEU A 629 0.81 13.33 -3.94
CA LEU A 629 -0.52 13.34 -3.35
C LEU A 629 -0.36 13.13 -1.84
N ILE A 630 -0.62 14.17 -1.05
CA ILE A 630 -0.42 14.17 0.41
C ILE A 630 -1.79 14.10 1.09
N ASP A 631 -2.06 12.97 1.76
CA ASP A 631 -3.31 12.71 2.49
C ASP A 631 -3.12 12.96 3.99
N GLU A 632 -4.23 13.18 4.70
CA GLU A 632 -4.28 13.41 6.16
C GLU A 632 -3.42 14.59 6.64
N ALA A 633 -3.26 15.63 5.83
CA ALA A 633 -2.43 16.78 6.17
C ALA A 633 -2.99 17.60 7.38
N GLU A 634 -4.23 17.37 7.80
CA GLU A 634 -4.82 17.90 9.04
C GLU A 634 -4.06 17.49 10.30
N LEU A 635 -3.29 16.39 10.27
CA LEU A 635 -2.45 15.96 11.39
C LEU A 635 -1.35 16.98 11.75
N ILE A 636 -1.06 17.95 10.87
CA ILE A 636 -0.24 19.12 11.22
C ILE A 636 -0.75 19.78 12.52
N GLY A 637 -2.06 19.84 12.72
CA GLY A 637 -2.67 20.43 13.91
C GLY A 637 -2.27 19.77 15.23
N ARG A 638 -1.74 18.57 15.24
CA ARG A 638 -1.32 17.83 16.44
C ARG A 638 0.14 18.06 16.82
N TYR A 639 0.93 18.73 15.98
CA TYR A 639 2.34 18.98 16.21
C TYR A 639 2.57 20.16 17.16
N SER A 640 3.76 20.23 17.73
CA SER A 640 4.22 21.40 18.51
C SER A 640 4.26 22.67 17.64
N VAL A 641 4.28 23.84 18.26
CA VAL A 641 4.29 25.14 17.55
C VAL A 641 5.42 25.22 16.52
N SER A 642 6.64 24.80 16.89
CA SER A 642 7.80 24.79 16.00
C SER A 642 7.63 23.81 14.83
N GLN A 643 7.10 22.62 15.10
CA GLN A 643 6.86 21.58 14.09
C GLN A 643 5.74 22.01 13.12
N ARG A 644 4.66 22.64 13.61
CA ARG A 644 3.62 23.21 12.75
C ARG A 644 4.17 24.27 11.82
N ALA A 645 5.00 25.19 12.35
CA ALA A 645 5.65 26.21 11.53
C ALA A 645 6.52 25.62 10.41
N LYS A 646 7.33 24.58 10.73
CA LYS A 646 8.13 23.85 9.75
C LYS A 646 7.25 23.14 8.72
N SER A 647 6.10 22.59 9.14
CA SER A 647 5.14 21.93 8.21
C SER A 647 4.55 22.94 7.22
N TYR A 648 4.14 24.13 7.69
CA TYR A 648 3.64 25.18 6.79
C TYR A 648 4.72 25.69 5.83
N ALA A 649 5.96 25.84 6.31
CA ALA A 649 7.08 26.19 5.46
C ALA A 649 7.35 25.13 4.37
N GLU A 650 7.18 23.85 4.70
CA GLU A 650 7.30 22.75 3.75
C GLU A 650 6.18 22.76 2.70
N VAL A 651 4.93 23.05 3.09
CA VAL A 651 3.82 23.30 2.14
C VAL A 651 4.19 24.41 1.16
N ALA A 652 4.73 25.54 1.66
CA ALA A 652 5.15 26.65 0.80
C ALA A 652 6.23 26.23 -0.20
N ARG A 653 7.20 25.41 0.24
CA ARG A 653 8.28 24.87 -0.60
C ARG A 653 7.77 23.92 -1.67
N LEU A 654 6.97 22.93 -1.26
CA LEU A 654 6.42 21.94 -2.19
C LEU A 654 5.48 22.54 -3.24
N MET A 655 4.87 23.70 -2.92
CA MET A 655 4.02 24.45 -3.86
C MET A 655 4.77 25.61 -4.53
N ASN A 656 6.10 25.66 -4.45
CA ASN A 656 6.96 26.65 -5.10
C ASN A 656 6.67 28.11 -4.73
N LEU A 657 6.35 28.40 -3.46
CA LEU A 657 6.06 29.75 -2.98
C LEU A 657 6.95 30.20 -1.81
N ASP A 658 7.89 29.38 -1.36
CA ASP A 658 8.73 29.73 -0.19
C ASP A 658 9.82 30.78 -0.51
N GLY A 659 10.08 31.05 -1.79
CA GLY A 659 11.15 31.93 -2.27
C GLY A 659 12.52 31.26 -2.33
N GLY A 660 12.59 29.95 -2.10
CA GLY A 660 13.76 29.11 -2.27
C GLY A 660 13.91 28.58 -3.69
N PRO A 661 14.83 27.59 -3.90
CA PRO A 661 14.98 26.93 -5.19
C PRO A 661 13.68 26.26 -5.64
N THR A 662 13.30 26.50 -6.87
CA THR A 662 12.08 25.94 -7.45
C THR A 662 12.19 24.44 -7.69
N LEU A 663 11.05 23.74 -7.70
CA LEU A 663 10.92 22.29 -7.97
C LEU A 663 10.26 22.07 -9.33
N PRO A 664 10.97 22.34 -10.45
CA PRO A 664 10.40 22.09 -11.78
C PRO A 664 10.18 20.60 -11.99
N GLY A 665 9.08 20.27 -12.69
CA GLY A 665 8.69 18.88 -12.90
C GLY A 665 8.04 18.21 -11.68
N LEU A 666 7.80 18.94 -10.58
CA LEU A 666 7.11 18.42 -9.39
C LEU A 666 5.79 19.17 -9.18
N GLY A 667 4.69 18.45 -9.09
CA GLY A 667 3.36 18.97 -8.73
C GLY A 667 2.89 18.39 -7.40
N THR A 668 2.15 19.18 -6.61
CA THR A 668 1.71 18.77 -5.26
C THR A 668 0.22 18.97 -5.07
N VAL A 669 -0.45 17.96 -4.52
CA VAL A 669 -1.86 18.00 -4.07
C VAL A 669 -1.90 17.65 -2.60
N LEU A 670 -2.54 18.49 -1.78
CA LEU A 670 -2.81 18.19 -0.37
C LEU A 670 -4.29 17.91 -0.15
N ALA A 671 -4.60 16.94 0.68
CA ALA A 671 -5.96 16.69 1.18
C ALA A 671 -6.05 17.05 2.66
N LEU A 672 -7.09 17.79 3.03
CA LEU A 672 -7.37 18.31 4.36
C LEU A 672 -8.83 18.08 4.76
N THR A 673 -9.09 18.07 6.07
CA THR A 673 -10.47 18.12 6.58
C THR A 673 -10.98 19.57 6.69
N ASN A 674 -12.30 19.79 6.53
CA ASN A 674 -12.94 21.12 6.67
C ASN A 674 -12.64 21.78 8.02
N ASN A 675 -12.53 20.98 9.08
CA ASN A 675 -12.33 21.48 10.45
C ASN A 675 -10.93 22.03 10.68
N PHE A 676 -9.94 21.70 9.84
CA PHE A 676 -8.55 22.12 10.04
C PHE A 676 -8.41 23.64 10.15
N ARG A 677 -9.13 24.38 9.33
CA ARG A 677 -9.08 25.84 9.36
C ARG A 677 -9.58 26.38 10.71
N GLU A 678 -10.77 25.94 11.12
CA GLU A 678 -11.39 26.43 12.35
C GLU A 678 -10.61 26.01 13.58
N GLU A 679 -10.24 24.72 13.68
CA GLU A 679 -9.59 24.14 14.84
C GLU A 679 -8.12 24.60 14.98
N VAL A 680 -7.37 24.65 13.89
CA VAL A 680 -5.92 24.87 13.94
C VAL A 680 -5.56 26.32 13.58
N LEU A 681 -6.01 26.83 12.45
CA LEU A 681 -5.60 28.18 12.04
C LEU A 681 -6.27 29.29 12.87
N GLU A 682 -7.53 29.08 13.30
CA GLU A 682 -8.31 30.08 14.04
C GLU A 682 -8.32 29.83 15.55
N LYS A 683 -8.84 28.68 16.07
CA LYS A 683 -8.92 28.40 17.52
C LYS A 683 -7.55 28.25 18.19
N LYS A 684 -6.63 27.48 17.61
CA LYS A 684 -5.23 27.42 18.09
C LYS A 684 -4.47 28.71 17.80
N GLY A 685 -4.96 29.53 16.87
CA GLY A 685 -4.43 30.84 16.53
C GLY A 685 -3.12 30.83 15.76
N ASP A 686 -2.87 29.81 14.95
CA ASP A 686 -1.61 29.68 14.20
C ASP A 686 -1.37 30.87 13.26
N LYS A 687 -2.41 31.47 12.67
CA LYS A 687 -2.28 32.68 11.85
C LYS A 687 -1.64 33.86 12.56
N VAL A 688 -1.81 33.98 13.87
CA VAL A 688 -1.36 35.15 14.64
C VAL A 688 -0.36 34.74 15.70
N LYS A 689 -0.75 33.84 16.62
CA LYS A 689 0.06 33.48 17.81
C LYS A 689 1.35 32.76 17.45
N LEU A 690 1.29 31.82 16.46
CA LEU A 690 2.47 31.09 16.01
C LEU A 690 3.49 32.04 15.39
N LEU A 691 3.06 32.90 14.47
CA LEU A 691 3.94 33.90 13.81
C LEU A 691 4.54 34.88 14.82
N GLN A 692 3.74 35.36 15.78
CA GLN A 692 4.22 36.24 16.85
C GLN A 692 5.28 35.57 17.72
N LYS A 693 5.05 34.28 18.12
CA LYS A 693 6.03 33.51 18.91
C LYS A 693 7.35 33.33 18.18
N LEU A 694 7.32 33.03 16.86
CA LEU A 694 8.54 32.88 16.07
C LEU A 694 9.28 34.22 15.93
N ARG A 695 8.58 35.29 15.55
CA ARG A 695 9.19 36.60 15.38
C ARG A 695 9.72 37.20 16.70
N ALA A 696 9.14 36.81 17.85
CA ALA A 696 9.61 37.23 19.19
C ALA A 696 10.95 36.59 19.60
N LYS A 697 11.34 35.43 19.04
CA LYS A 697 12.66 34.80 19.28
C LYS A 697 13.82 35.61 18.68
N ASN A 698 13.54 36.50 17.75
CA ASN A 698 14.45 37.50 17.18
C ASN A 698 15.69 36.93 16.48
N THR A 699 15.72 35.66 16.08
CA THR A 699 16.78 35.09 15.22
C THR A 699 16.38 35.23 13.75
N ASP A 700 17.35 35.36 12.85
CA ASP A 700 17.07 35.45 11.41
C ASP A 700 16.42 34.16 10.88
N ALA A 701 16.82 32.98 11.42
CA ALA A 701 16.23 31.69 11.06
C ALA A 701 14.75 31.62 11.44
N ASP A 702 14.37 32.08 12.64
CA ASP A 702 12.96 32.10 13.07
C ASP A 702 12.12 33.10 12.29
N ARG A 703 12.70 34.26 11.88
CA ARG A 703 12.01 35.22 10.98
C ARG A 703 11.74 34.61 9.60
N VAL A 704 12.75 34.00 8.98
CA VAL A 704 12.61 33.31 7.68
C VAL A 704 11.59 32.16 7.79
N LEU A 705 11.61 31.38 8.89
CA LEU A 705 10.65 30.32 9.13
C LEU A 705 9.22 30.90 9.28
N ALA A 706 9.05 32.02 9.99
CA ALA A 706 7.75 32.67 10.13
C ALA A 706 7.17 33.13 8.79
N ASP A 707 8.00 33.75 7.93
CA ASP A 707 7.57 34.21 6.61
C ASP A 707 7.21 33.06 5.67
N LYS A 708 7.98 31.96 5.69
CA LYS A 708 7.66 30.75 4.94
C LYS A 708 6.39 30.08 5.46
N ALA A 709 6.20 30.02 6.78
CA ALA A 709 5.00 29.46 7.39
C ALA A 709 3.75 30.30 7.05
N GLU A 710 3.86 31.62 7.06
CA GLU A 710 2.76 32.51 6.67
C GLU A 710 2.33 32.28 5.21
N LYS A 711 3.30 32.15 4.30
CA LYS A 711 3.05 31.80 2.90
C LYS A 711 2.35 30.45 2.76
N GLY A 712 2.81 29.43 3.50
CA GLY A 712 2.19 28.09 3.49
C GLY A 712 0.74 28.12 3.99
N MET A 713 0.47 28.81 5.10
CA MET A 713 -0.90 28.98 5.60
C MET A 713 -1.79 29.75 4.59
N GLY A 714 -1.22 30.74 3.89
CA GLY A 714 -1.90 31.47 2.80
C GLY A 714 -2.27 30.53 1.64
N LEU A 715 -1.39 29.60 1.26
CA LEU A 715 -1.65 28.59 0.21
C LEU A 715 -2.78 27.64 0.60
N LEU A 716 -2.77 27.11 1.84
CA LEU A 716 -3.85 26.25 2.33
C LEU A 716 -5.23 26.92 2.25
N GLN A 717 -5.30 28.24 2.22
CA GLN A 717 -6.55 28.99 2.08
C GLN A 717 -6.89 29.36 0.64
N SER A 718 -5.88 29.80 -0.14
CA SER A 718 -6.11 30.35 -1.48
C SER A 718 -6.24 29.27 -2.56
N GLN A 719 -5.62 28.10 -2.38
CA GLN A 719 -5.62 27.01 -3.36
C GLN A 719 -6.64 25.90 -3.07
N ARG A 720 -7.49 26.10 -2.06
CA ARG A 720 -8.48 25.12 -1.65
C ARG A 720 -9.58 24.92 -2.69
N ILE A 721 -10.01 23.68 -2.80
CA ILE A 721 -11.20 23.26 -3.53
C ILE A 721 -12.07 22.50 -2.53
N PRO A 722 -13.21 23.06 -2.12
CA PRO A 722 -14.10 22.38 -1.20
C PRO A 722 -14.80 21.21 -1.91
N ILE A 723 -14.77 20.03 -1.28
CA ILE A 723 -15.58 18.89 -1.70
C ILE A 723 -16.88 18.92 -0.91
N GLY A 724 -17.99 19.15 -1.62
CA GLY A 724 -19.32 19.05 -1.06
C GLY A 724 -19.84 17.62 -0.93
N HIS A 725 -20.97 17.45 -0.25
CA HIS A 725 -21.71 16.21 -0.31
C HIS A 725 -22.17 15.94 -1.75
N PRO A 726 -22.14 14.67 -2.21
CA PRO A 726 -22.58 14.34 -3.56
C PRO A 726 -24.05 14.70 -3.75
N SER A 727 -24.36 15.26 -4.91
CA SER A 727 -25.76 15.59 -5.27
C SER A 727 -26.61 14.31 -5.39
N SER A 728 -27.93 14.46 -5.27
CA SER A 728 -28.85 13.31 -5.42
C SER A 728 -28.70 12.62 -6.78
N SER A 729 -28.38 13.38 -7.85
CA SER A 729 -28.11 12.80 -9.18
C SER A 729 -26.85 11.93 -9.17
N ILE A 730 -25.75 12.40 -8.56
CA ILE A 730 -24.49 11.62 -8.43
C ILE A 730 -24.73 10.34 -7.64
N ILE A 731 -25.52 10.41 -6.54
CA ILE A 731 -25.87 9.23 -5.73
C ILE A 731 -26.65 8.21 -6.56
N GLN A 732 -27.65 8.67 -7.34
CA GLN A 732 -28.47 7.79 -8.19
C GLN A 732 -27.65 7.18 -9.34
N ASP A 733 -26.76 7.94 -9.96
CA ASP A 733 -25.90 7.45 -11.04
C ASP A 733 -24.91 6.39 -10.49
N ALA A 734 -24.29 6.66 -9.34
CA ALA A 734 -23.44 5.69 -8.66
C ALA A 734 -24.22 4.42 -8.28
N HIS A 735 -25.44 4.54 -7.74
CA HIS A 735 -26.29 3.39 -7.42
C HIS A 735 -26.55 2.51 -8.65
N ARG A 736 -26.95 3.13 -9.78
CA ARG A 736 -27.20 2.40 -11.05
C ARG A 736 -25.96 1.69 -11.55
N THR A 737 -24.81 2.39 -11.54
CA THR A 737 -23.54 1.85 -11.99
C THR A 737 -23.07 0.68 -11.12
N ILE A 738 -23.07 0.84 -9.79
CA ILE A 738 -22.64 -0.19 -8.85
C ILE A 738 -23.58 -1.41 -8.90
N ARG A 739 -24.89 -1.18 -9.04
CA ARG A 739 -25.85 -2.27 -9.23
C ARG A 739 -25.55 -3.11 -10.47
N ALA A 740 -25.35 -2.46 -11.60
CA ALA A 740 -25.00 -3.15 -12.84
C ALA A 740 -23.68 -3.96 -12.70
N LEU A 741 -22.68 -3.39 -12.03
CA LEU A 741 -21.42 -4.07 -11.75
C LEU A 741 -21.60 -5.24 -10.79
N HIS A 742 -22.44 -5.13 -9.78
CA HIS A 742 -22.74 -6.22 -8.85
C HIS A 742 -23.41 -7.41 -9.54
N LEU A 743 -24.40 -7.13 -10.39
CA LEU A 743 -25.07 -8.16 -11.18
C LEU A 743 -24.09 -8.87 -12.13
N LYS A 744 -23.29 -8.08 -12.86
CA LYS A 744 -22.29 -8.57 -13.81
C LYS A 744 -21.14 -9.33 -13.11
N GLY A 745 -20.60 -8.78 -12.02
CA GLY A 745 -19.44 -9.36 -11.31
C GLY A 745 -19.76 -10.68 -10.60
N HIS A 746 -21.00 -10.90 -10.20
CA HIS A 746 -21.46 -12.15 -9.58
C HIS A 746 -22.24 -13.06 -10.54
N GLY A 747 -22.50 -12.63 -11.78
CA GLY A 747 -23.23 -13.41 -12.78
C GLY A 747 -24.64 -13.79 -12.36
N TRP A 748 -25.38 -12.90 -11.70
CA TRP A 748 -26.71 -13.21 -11.19
C TRP A 748 -27.75 -12.17 -11.66
N HIS A 749 -29.02 -12.56 -11.61
CA HIS A 749 -30.15 -11.68 -11.90
C HIS A 749 -30.93 -11.40 -10.62
N MET A 750 -31.37 -10.16 -10.48
CA MET A 750 -32.24 -9.79 -9.37
C MET A 750 -33.63 -10.45 -9.57
N TRP A 751 -34.24 -10.96 -8.50
CA TRP A 751 -35.58 -11.55 -8.54
C TRP A 751 -36.60 -10.47 -8.88
N GLU A 752 -37.63 -10.80 -9.66
CA GLU A 752 -38.66 -9.86 -10.13
C GLU A 752 -39.38 -9.12 -9.00
N ASN A 753 -39.48 -9.70 -7.81
CA ASN A 753 -40.12 -9.12 -6.64
C ASN A 753 -39.15 -8.53 -5.62
N ALA A 754 -37.85 -8.47 -5.90
CA ALA A 754 -36.90 -7.86 -4.99
C ALA A 754 -37.09 -6.34 -5.01
N THR A 755 -37.44 -5.77 -3.87
CA THR A 755 -37.40 -4.31 -3.70
C THR A 755 -35.95 -3.84 -3.93
N ASP A 756 -35.77 -2.94 -4.89
CA ASP A 756 -34.43 -2.45 -5.35
C ASP A 756 -33.77 -1.59 -4.28
N GLY A 757 -34.05 -1.82 -2.99
CA GLY A 757 -33.43 -1.12 -1.86
C GLY A 757 -33.03 0.30 -2.21
N GLN A 758 -33.97 1.09 -2.78
CA GLN A 758 -33.71 2.53 -2.96
C GLN A 758 -33.34 3.04 -1.59
N ALA A 759 -32.03 3.14 -1.39
CA ALA A 759 -31.50 3.68 -0.15
C ALA A 759 -32.18 5.03 0.03
N GLN A 760 -32.99 5.17 1.06
CA GLN A 760 -33.52 6.46 1.45
C GLN A 760 -32.31 7.41 1.51
N ILE A 761 -32.27 8.37 0.58
CA ILE A 761 -31.19 9.35 0.55
C ILE A 761 -31.35 10.19 1.82
N VAL A 762 -30.54 9.88 2.83
CA VAL A 762 -30.53 10.63 4.09
C VAL A 762 -29.49 11.74 3.93
N PRO A 763 -29.92 13.01 3.96
CA PRO A 763 -29.00 14.14 3.87
C PRO A 763 -27.87 14.03 4.90
N GLY A 764 -26.64 14.36 4.50
CA GLY A 764 -25.46 14.27 5.38
C GLY A 764 -24.83 12.88 5.51
N THR A 765 -25.35 11.86 4.82
CA THR A 765 -24.73 10.53 4.80
C THR A 765 -23.53 10.48 3.85
N SER A 766 -22.40 9.93 4.29
CA SER A 766 -21.22 9.80 3.46
C SER A 766 -21.39 8.78 2.32
N MET A 767 -20.77 9.02 1.17
CA MET A 767 -20.81 8.11 0.01
C MET A 767 -20.36 6.68 0.37
N ARG A 768 -19.39 6.52 1.25
CA ARG A 768 -18.95 5.21 1.77
C ARG A 768 -20.10 4.43 2.42
N LYS A 769 -20.93 5.09 3.22
CA LYS A 769 -22.08 4.44 3.87
C LYS A 769 -23.11 3.99 2.86
N TYR A 770 -23.44 4.81 1.86
CA TYR A 770 -24.33 4.42 0.76
C TYR A 770 -23.82 3.17 0.03
N VAL A 771 -22.57 3.21 -0.42
CA VAL A 771 -21.99 2.13 -1.22
C VAL A 771 -21.93 0.81 -0.44
N LYS A 772 -21.46 0.83 0.81
CA LYS A 772 -21.44 -0.37 1.67
C LYS A 772 -22.86 -0.90 1.92
N SER A 773 -23.84 -0.02 2.11
CA SER A 773 -25.24 -0.42 2.30
C SER A 773 -25.80 -1.11 1.06
N TRP A 774 -25.60 -0.56 -0.12
CA TRP A 774 -26.07 -1.16 -1.37
C TRP A 774 -25.44 -2.53 -1.64
N VAL A 775 -24.12 -2.62 -1.57
CA VAL A 775 -23.41 -3.89 -1.80
C VAL A 775 -23.82 -4.94 -0.79
N THR A 776 -23.95 -4.59 0.51
CA THR A 776 -24.39 -5.50 1.56
C THR A 776 -25.84 -5.95 1.34
N HIS A 777 -26.71 -5.07 0.88
CA HIS A 777 -28.09 -5.38 0.56
C HIS A 777 -28.19 -6.39 -0.60
N TRP A 778 -27.47 -6.12 -1.71
CA TRP A 778 -27.51 -7.03 -2.86
C TRP A 778 -26.80 -8.37 -2.58
N ASP A 779 -25.73 -8.38 -1.79
CA ASP A 779 -25.13 -9.62 -1.29
C ASP A 779 -26.18 -10.44 -0.51
N SER A 780 -26.95 -9.77 0.39
CA SER A 780 -27.98 -10.45 1.20
C SER A 780 -29.11 -10.98 0.35
N LEU A 781 -29.60 -10.22 -0.61
CA LEU A 781 -30.63 -10.69 -1.57
C LEU A 781 -30.15 -11.92 -2.34
N ARG A 782 -28.87 -11.96 -2.71
CA ARG A 782 -28.30 -13.07 -3.46
C ARG A 782 -28.18 -14.35 -2.63
N PHE A 783 -27.76 -14.25 -1.36
CA PHE A 783 -27.54 -15.41 -0.50
C PHE A 783 -28.78 -15.87 0.27
N TYR A 784 -29.73 -14.97 0.51
CA TYR A 784 -30.94 -15.24 1.29
C TYR A 784 -32.22 -14.86 0.50
N PRO A 785 -32.47 -15.53 -0.64
CA PRO A 785 -33.62 -15.21 -1.50
C PRO A 785 -34.93 -15.43 -0.75
N GLY A 786 -35.84 -14.42 -0.77
CA GLY A 786 -37.14 -14.48 -0.12
C GLY A 786 -37.14 -14.15 1.38
N GLU A 787 -35.99 -13.85 1.99
CA GLU A 787 -35.93 -13.30 3.36
C GLU A 787 -35.96 -11.76 3.34
N GLU A 788 -36.52 -11.16 4.42
CA GLU A 788 -36.49 -9.68 4.56
C GLU A 788 -35.05 -9.18 4.79
N CYS A 789 -34.58 -8.38 3.87
CA CYS A 789 -33.24 -7.82 3.91
C CYS A 789 -33.19 -6.43 4.57
N ALA A 790 -33.57 -6.33 5.84
CA ALA A 790 -33.41 -5.10 6.60
C ALA A 790 -31.92 -4.89 6.93
N ILE A 791 -31.39 -3.68 6.68
CA ILE A 791 -30.02 -3.28 6.98
C ILE A 791 -30.02 -2.39 8.21
N GLU A 792 -29.17 -2.72 9.17
CA GLU A 792 -28.88 -1.89 10.33
C GLU A 792 -27.61 -1.06 10.07
N THR A 793 -27.69 0.24 10.36
CA THR A 793 -26.53 1.13 10.39
C THR A 793 -26.22 1.48 11.83
N SER A 794 -25.03 1.19 12.29
CA SER A 794 -24.60 1.68 13.61
C SER A 794 -24.43 3.20 13.57
N THR A 795 -24.90 3.88 14.63
CA THR A 795 -24.83 5.34 14.76
C THR A 795 -23.42 5.84 15.16
N TRP A 796 -22.40 5.03 14.92
CA TRP A 796 -21.04 5.42 15.22
C TRP A 796 -20.60 6.56 14.30
N ASN A 797 -20.32 7.73 14.91
CA ASN A 797 -19.68 8.84 14.25
C ASN A 797 -18.19 8.73 14.54
N PRO A 798 -17.35 8.64 13.52
CA PRO A 798 -15.91 8.62 13.72
C PRO A 798 -15.49 9.94 14.39
N SER A 799 -15.12 9.85 15.66
CA SER A 799 -14.41 10.94 16.35
C SER A 799 -12.92 10.62 16.27
N TYR A 800 -12.19 11.44 15.59
CA TYR A 800 -10.72 11.34 15.51
C TYR A 800 -10.11 11.75 16.85
N ILE A 801 -10.38 10.96 17.88
CA ILE A 801 -9.73 11.06 19.21
C ILE A 801 -8.72 9.92 19.28
N GLU A 802 -7.61 10.06 18.55
CA GLU A 802 -6.40 9.40 18.96
C GLU A 802 -5.85 10.15 20.18
N GLU A 803 -5.56 9.42 21.23
CA GLU A 803 -5.16 9.83 22.58
C GLU A 803 -4.34 11.13 22.65
N GLU A 804 -4.78 12.00 23.56
CA GLU A 804 -4.05 13.17 24.08
C GLU A 804 -2.83 12.76 24.97
N ASP A 805 -1.98 11.86 24.56
CA ASP A 805 -0.74 11.54 25.25
C ASP A 805 0.47 11.70 24.33
N ILE A 806 0.67 12.94 23.88
CA ILE A 806 2.00 13.43 23.57
C ILE A 806 2.33 14.43 24.67
N GLN A 807 2.93 13.92 25.77
CA GLN A 807 3.60 14.80 26.75
C GLN A 807 4.52 15.74 25.99
N GLU A 808 4.36 17.03 26.29
CA GLU A 808 5.29 18.05 25.87
C GLU A 808 6.66 17.70 26.45
N ASP A 809 7.52 17.10 25.67
CA ASP A 809 8.95 17.14 25.94
C ASP A 809 9.35 18.62 25.83
N GLU A 810 9.43 19.28 26.98
CA GLU A 810 10.02 20.60 27.10
C GLU A 810 11.39 20.59 26.47
N ASP A 811 11.54 21.39 25.47
CA ASP A 811 12.75 21.69 24.75
C ASP A 811 13.76 22.32 25.73
N SER A 812 14.42 21.48 26.55
CA SER A 812 15.57 21.89 27.34
C SER A 812 16.74 22.05 26.38
N GLY A 813 16.94 23.32 25.96
CA GLY A 813 18.11 23.73 25.24
C GLY A 813 19.37 23.30 26.00
N SER A 814 20.15 22.42 25.40
CA SER A 814 21.58 22.33 25.63
C SER A 814 22.28 21.99 24.32
N SER A 815 22.88 23.05 23.76
CA SER A 815 23.98 22.97 22.84
C SER A 815 25.09 22.11 23.44
N HIS A 816 25.32 20.92 22.93
CA HIS A 816 26.61 20.25 22.99
C HIS A 816 26.97 19.77 21.59
N GLU A 817 27.81 20.55 20.93
CA GLU A 817 28.67 20.06 19.90
C GLU A 817 29.57 18.98 20.50
N SER A 818 29.48 17.78 20.00
CA SER A 818 30.53 16.79 20.12
C SER A 818 30.85 16.20 18.75
N SER A 819 32.03 16.52 18.35
CA SER A 819 32.78 15.96 17.24
C SER A 819 32.90 14.45 17.34
N GLY A 820 32.72 13.78 16.19
CA GLY A 820 33.40 12.53 15.84
C GLY A 820 32.80 11.29 16.39
N ALA A 821 32.34 10.43 15.51
CA ALA A 821 32.78 9.04 15.41
C ALA A 821 31.80 8.22 14.58
N ASP A 822 32.37 7.42 13.73
CA ASP A 822 31.77 6.30 13.03
C ASP A 822 30.78 5.50 13.91
N ALA A 823 29.57 5.35 13.45
CA ALA A 823 28.64 4.37 14.00
C ALA A 823 28.28 3.35 12.91
N SER A 824 29.07 2.30 12.87
CA SER A 824 28.68 1.00 12.35
C SER A 824 27.43 0.51 13.10
N VAL A 825 26.35 0.25 12.36
CA VAL A 825 25.17 -0.39 12.88
C VAL A 825 25.50 -1.85 13.16
N SER A 826 25.76 -2.17 14.45
CA SER A 826 25.81 -3.53 14.98
C SER A 826 24.49 -3.85 15.68
N ALA A 827 23.98 -5.00 15.36
CA ALA A 827 22.80 -5.62 15.90
C ALA A 827 22.83 -5.71 17.43
N MET A 828 21.73 -5.36 18.09
CA MET A 828 21.43 -5.75 19.46
C MET A 828 21.09 -7.23 19.53
N GLY A 829 21.86 -7.96 20.32
CA GLY A 829 21.54 -9.28 20.82
C GLY A 829 21.90 -9.39 22.30
N SER A 830 20.86 -9.65 23.11
CA SER A 830 20.77 -10.33 24.40
C SER A 830 21.73 -9.99 25.57
N SER A 831 21.10 -9.44 26.60
CA SER A 831 21.20 -9.60 28.06
C SER A 831 22.20 -10.62 28.62
N SER A 832 22.94 -10.09 29.55
CA SER A 832 23.55 -10.56 30.81
C SER A 832 22.94 -11.79 31.47
N ASP A 833 23.81 -12.64 31.96
CA ASP A 833 23.84 -12.99 33.38
C ASP A 833 25.26 -13.34 33.83
N GLY A 834 25.66 -12.77 34.95
CA GLY A 834 26.95 -12.99 35.57
C GLY A 834 26.97 -14.27 36.39
N THR A 835 28.14 -14.82 36.55
CA THR A 835 28.64 -15.36 37.81
C THR A 835 30.16 -15.53 37.79
N GLU A 836 30.73 -15.19 38.91
CA GLU A 836 32.09 -15.18 39.43
C GLU A 836 33.09 -16.26 39.01
N LEU A 837 34.30 -15.75 38.87
CA LEU A 837 35.60 -16.22 39.40
C LEU A 837 35.85 -17.72 39.58
N ILE A 838 36.98 -18.20 39.02
CA ILE A 838 38.14 -18.63 39.80
C ILE A 838 39.34 -18.81 38.79
N SER A 839 40.49 -18.28 39.28
CA SER A 839 41.81 -18.32 38.69
C SER A 839 42.43 -19.73 38.66
N THR A 840 43.33 -20.03 37.71
CA THR A 840 44.67 -20.50 37.92
C THR A 840 45.36 -20.93 36.59
N GLY A 841 46.57 -20.44 36.35
CA GLY A 841 47.72 -21.27 35.95
C GLY A 841 48.06 -21.33 34.46
N ILE A 842 49.03 -20.54 34.07
CA ILE A 842 49.98 -20.70 32.94
C ILE A 842 50.86 -21.96 33.21
N PRO A 843 51.39 -22.71 32.22
CA PRO A 843 52.45 -22.24 31.32
C PRO A 843 52.54 -22.78 29.87
N ALA A 844 53.12 -21.97 29.09
CA ALA A 844 54.04 -22.02 27.92
C ALA A 844 54.36 -23.36 27.20
N ASP A 845 54.28 -23.25 25.83
CA ASP A 845 55.15 -23.66 24.71
C ASP A 845 55.78 -25.05 24.67
N PRO A 846 56.14 -25.62 23.49
CA PRO A 846 56.55 -25.07 22.21
C PRO A 846 56.09 -25.78 20.92
N ALA A 847 56.29 -25.07 19.78
CA ALA A 847 56.31 -25.68 18.43
C ALA A 847 57.55 -26.60 18.24
N PRO A 848 57.56 -27.55 17.27
CA PRO A 848 58.19 -27.26 16.01
C PRO A 848 57.69 -27.96 14.73
N SER A 849 57.98 -27.25 13.60
CA SER A 849 58.52 -27.73 12.29
C SER A 849 57.74 -28.74 11.42
N ALA A 850 57.61 -28.27 10.21
CA ALA A 850 57.32 -29.01 8.97
C ALA A 850 58.43 -30.08 8.62
N PRO A 851 58.19 -30.96 7.66
CA PRO A 851 58.29 -30.67 6.24
C PRO A 851 56.96 -30.83 5.47
#